data_f1a76226f713a45ec58d04404a9e6bd5
#
_entry.id   f1a76226f713a45ec58d04404a9e6bd5
#
_cell.length_a   1.000
_cell.length_b   1.000
_cell.length_c   1.000
_cell.angle_alpha   90.00
_cell.angle_beta   90.00
_cell.angle_gamma   90.00
#
_symmetry.space_group_name_H-M   'P 1'
#
loop_
_entity.id
_entity.type
_entity.pdbx_description
1 polymer ?
#
loop_
_entity_poly.entity_id
_entity_poly.type
_entity_poly.pdbx_seq_one_letter_code
_entity_poly.pdbx_strand_id
1 'polypeptide(L)'
;MSREPANAVPHVSRRAVLAGAGAAAAVAALDGSPAMAQPARVKLRLLGTTDLHVNVMPYDYYRDKPDDTVGLAKTAALIKTARAEAPNAVLFDNGDLIQGSPMGDYMAYRKGLKAGEVHPMMAAMNALDYSCGTLGNHEFNYGLSFLGFSLAGAGFPVVCANLHKIDGSPLVKPTLVLDRDVVDEAGNKQRLRIGVIGFVPPQIMQWDQGHLAGKVQTTDIVDAARKYIPELDKQCDLIVALCHSGIEGGERKGGEENAALHLSRVPGIDVIFTGHQHKVFPGKDFAGIPGVDSDKGTLNGVPAVMAGFWGSHLGVVDLDLQKGPDGWKVAGFAVEARPIYERKDRQVVPRVEAEAAVAATVKADHDATLAYVREPVGEARNPINSYFALVADDPSVQVVSQAQLWYIRPIAATMPGLNDLPVLSAAAPFKCGGRGGPDYYTDVKAGPIAIKDVADIYLYPNTVRAVKVTGAQVREWLERSAGIFRRIDPARTDEQPLIDEGFPTYNFDVIDGVTYAIDVTQPSRYDGNGKLVAPDARRIVDLRFNGLPVDEKQAFLVATNNYRAGGGGNFPGADGSTVVIEAPDTNRDVIVRYVVEQKVIDPVPDNNWRFAPVAAPVNVTFVTSPHAAKALPKGLKAAPAGDAPGGFAKFRLDLSA
;
A
#
# COMPACT_ATOMS: atom_id res chain seq x y z
N MET A 1 -27.11 56.29 18.83
CA MET A 1 -26.02 57.20 18.46
C MET A 1 -24.85 56.34 18.07
N SER A 2 -24.27 56.31 16.94
CA SER A 2 -24.25 56.92 15.62
C SER A 2 -23.45 55.96 14.73
N ARG A 3 -24.09 55.47 13.70
CA ARG A 3 -23.80 55.68 12.26
C ARG A 3 -22.47 55.11 11.74
N GLU A 4 -22.67 54.14 10.86
CA GLU A 4 -21.82 53.78 9.70
C GLU A 4 -21.29 54.96 8.89
N PRO A 5 -20.33 54.73 7.99
CA PRO A 5 -20.79 54.50 6.63
C PRO A 5 -20.04 53.42 5.81
N ALA A 6 -20.82 52.87 4.90
CA ALA A 6 -20.46 52.00 3.79
C ALA A 6 -19.54 52.68 2.78
N ASN A 7 -18.70 51.91 2.08
CA ASN A 7 -18.10 52.32 0.83
C ASN A 7 -18.32 51.29 -0.30
N ALA A 8 -18.77 51.88 -1.39
CA ALA A 8 -19.34 51.29 -2.58
C ALA A 8 -18.28 50.74 -3.55
N VAL A 9 -18.65 49.65 -4.24
CA VAL A 9 -18.00 49.12 -5.44
C VAL A 9 -18.45 49.91 -6.66
N PRO A 10 -17.59 50.31 -7.61
CA PRO A 10 -18.04 50.83 -8.90
C PRO A 10 -18.21 49.70 -9.92
N HIS A 11 -19.46 49.55 -10.37
CA HIS A 11 -19.83 48.89 -11.62
C HIS A 11 -19.34 49.70 -12.81
N VAL A 12 -18.68 49.03 -13.78
CA VAL A 12 -18.51 49.56 -15.13
C VAL A 12 -19.42 48.80 -16.08
N SER A 13 -20.36 49.53 -16.66
CA SER A 13 -21.36 49.05 -17.60
C SER A 13 -20.82 48.97 -19.04
N ARG A 14 -21.32 47.96 -19.74
CA ARG A 14 -21.25 47.83 -21.22
C ARG A 14 -22.11 48.92 -21.87
N ARG A 15 -21.57 49.61 -22.87
CA ARG A 15 -22.20 50.04 -24.15
C ARG A 15 -21.48 51.25 -24.73
N ALA A 16 -20.91 51.09 -25.93
CA ALA A 16 -21.19 51.96 -27.06
C ALA A 16 -20.62 51.31 -28.33
N VAL A 17 -21.52 51.04 -29.21
CA VAL A 17 -21.30 50.51 -30.57
C VAL A 17 -21.62 51.60 -31.56
N LEU A 18 -20.83 51.67 -32.63
CA LEU A 18 -21.10 52.17 -33.98
C LEU A 18 -21.20 53.69 -34.21
N ALA A 19 -20.33 54.21 -35.05
CA ALA A 19 -20.60 54.62 -36.46
C ALA A 19 -19.52 55.57 -36.99
N GLY A 20 -19.12 55.41 -38.25
CA GLY A 20 -18.27 56.34 -38.97
C GLY A 20 -17.47 55.69 -40.09
N ALA A 21 -18.15 55.40 -41.22
CA ALA A 21 -17.47 55.09 -42.48
C ALA A 21 -17.04 56.43 -43.14
N GLY A 22 -15.76 56.53 -43.51
CA GLY A 22 -15.21 57.61 -44.25
C GLY A 22 -13.92 57.25 -44.93
N ALA A 23 -13.94 57.02 -46.22
CA ALA A 23 -12.81 56.68 -47.06
C ALA A 23 -11.78 57.78 -47.14
N ALA A 24 -10.50 57.48 -46.97
CA ALA A 24 -9.37 58.24 -47.53
C ALA A 24 -8.25 57.23 -47.86
N ALA A 25 -7.83 57.20 -49.10
CA ALA A 25 -6.84 56.32 -49.64
C ALA A 25 -5.40 56.68 -49.25
N ALA A 26 -4.62 55.65 -49.13
CA ALA A 26 -3.19 55.47 -49.43
C ALA A 26 -2.16 56.45 -48.87
N VAL A 27 -1.41 55.95 -47.87
CA VAL A 27 0.05 55.95 -47.93
C VAL A 27 0.51 54.61 -47.27
N ALA A 28 1.02 53.70 -48.06
CA ALA A 28 1.71 52.49 -47.53
C ALA A 28 3.04 52.92 -46.95
N ALA A 29 3.06 53.24 -45.69
CA ALA A 29 4.27 53.17 -44.86
C ALA A 29 4.41 51.74 -44.39
N LEU A 30 5.42 51.03 -44.89
CA LEU A 30 5.93 49.81 -44.36
C LEU A 30 6.50 50.04 -42.97
N ASP A 31 5.65 50.21 -41.98
CA ASP A 31 6.03 49.99 -40.58
C ASP A 31 6.05 48.49 -40.36
N GLY A 32 7.22 47.91 -40.67
CA GLY A 32 7.60 46.58 -40.20
C GLY A 32 7.77 46.59 -38.70
N SER A 33 6.67 46.72 -37.95
CA SER A 33 6.65 46.25 -36.58
C SER A 33 7.05 44.79 -36.59
N PRO A 34 8.13 44.37 -35.94
CA PRO A 34 8.45 42.96 -35.87
C PRO A 34 7.24 42.27 -35.26
N ALA A 35 6.63 41.36 -36.04
CA ALA A 35 5.60 40.49 -35.49
C ALA A 35 6.20 39.93 -34.21
N MET A 36 5.68 40.31 -33.04
CA MET A 36 6.14 39.75 -31.79
C MET A 36 5.98 38.23 -31.94
N ALA A 37 7.10 37.54 -32.02
CA ALA A 37 7.12 36.10 -32.15
C ALA A 37 6.26 35.55 -31.00
N GLN A 38 5.23 34.77 -31.33
CA GLN A 38 4.42 34.18 -30.29
C GLN A 38 5.34 33.36 -29.37
N PRO A 39 5.16 33.43 -28.04
CA PRO A 39 6.00 32.69 -27.13
C PRO A 39 5.93 31.21 -27.47
N ALA A 40 7.09 30.54 -27.47
CA ALA A 40 7.18 29.10 -27.74
C ALA A 40 6.27 28.35 -26.75
N ARG A 41 5.54 27.39 -27.28
CA ARG A 41 4.68 26.49 -26.51
C ARG A 41 5.13 25.05 -26.69
N VAL A 42 5.17 24.29 -25.60
CA VAL A 42 5.56 22.88 -25.58
C VAL A 42 4.49 22.09 -24.85
N LYS A 43 4.03 21.00 -25.48
CA LYS A 43 3.26 19.96 -24.80
C LYS A 43 4.23 18.93 -24.27
N LEU A 44 4.27 18.77 -22.95
CA LEU A 44 5.11 17.82 -22.24
C LEU A 44 4.23 16.81 -21.55
N ARG A 45 4.45 15.51 -21.82
CA ARG A 45 3.79 14.39 -21.14
C ARG A 45 4.74 13.79 -20.12
N LEU A 46 4.35 13.76 -18.86
CA LEU A 46 5.02 13.06 -17.79
C LEU A 46 4.26 11.78 -17.50
N LEU A 47 4.96 10.65 -17.57
CA LEU A 47 4.44 9.32 -17.33
C LEU A 47 5.02 8.81 -16.01
N GLY A 48 4.25 7.99 -15.26
CA GLY A 48 4.75 7.43 -14.03
C GLY A 48 4.12 6.11 -13.63
N THR A 49 4.94 5.28 -12.99
CA THR A 49 4.55 4.07 -12.27
C THR A 49 4.88 4.22 -10.79
N THR A 50 4.27 3.41 -9.95
CA THR A 50 4.51 3.33 -8.51
C THR A 50 4.15 1.93 -8.01
N ASP A 51 4.73 1.51 -6.90
CA ASP A 51 4.33 0.30 -6.18
C ASP A 51 4.31 -0.95 -7.10
N LEU A 52 5.34 -1.13 -7.94
CA LEU A 52 5.42 -2.25 -8.89
C LEU A 52 5.69 -3.59 -8.22
N HIS A 53 6.39 -3.62 -7.07
CA HIS A 53 6.57 -4.80 -6.22
C HIS A 53 6.97 -6.07 -6.98
N VAL A 54 7.92 -5.94 -7.90
CA VAL A 54 8.44 -7.02 -8.77
C VAL A 54 7.35 -7.71 -9.61
N ASN A 55 6.21 -7.07 -9.83
CA ASN A 55 5.18 -7.57 -10.73
C ASN A 55 5.48 -7.15 -12.18
N VAL A 56 6.38 -7.86 -12.83
CA VAL A 56 6.72 -7.63 -14.25
C VAL A 56 5.76 -8.40 -15.16
N MET A 57 5.55 -9.69 -14.89
CA MET A 57 4.65 -10.55 -15.64
C MET A 57 3.19 -10.35 -15.21
N PRO A 58 2.21 -10.51 -16.12
CA PRO A 58 0.79 -10.59 -15.77
C PRO A 58 0.47 -11.95 -15.14
N TYR A 59 0.97 -12.17 -13.92
CA TYR A 59 0.93 -13.46 -13.26
C TYR A 59 0.85 -13.33 -11.73
N ASP A 60 -0.13 -14.00 -11.13
CA ASP A 60 -0.24 -14.16 -9.69
C ASP A 60 0.54 -15.43 -9.26
N TYR A 61 1.75 -15.25 -8.76
CA TYR A 61 2.61 -16.35 -8.29
C TYR A 61 2.07 -17.06 -7.05
N TYR A 62 1.25 -16.38 -6.25
CA TYR A 62 0.63 -16.99 -5.06
C TYR A 62 -0.51 -17.93 -5.43
N ARG A 63 -1.27 -17.57 -6.48
CA ARG A 63 -2.35 -18.42 -7.03
C ARG A 63 -1.87 -19.34 -8.15
N ASP A 64 -0.62 -19.20 -8.55
CA ASP A 64 0.01 -19.95 -9.65
C ASP A 64 -0.80 -19.90 -10.96
N LYS A 65 -1.24 -18.69 -11.34
CA LYS A 65 -2.07 -18.48 -12.54
C LYS A 65 -1.87 -17.10 -13.19
N PRO A 66 -2.15 -16.95 -14.49
CA PRO A 66 -2.19 -15.63 -15.14
C PRO A 66 -3.17 -14.68 -14.42
N ASP A 67 -2.80 -13.39 -14.38
CA ASP A 67 -3.62 -12.31 -13.84
C ASP A 67 -3.51 -11.05 -14.69
N ASP A 68 -4.61 -10.69 -15.35
CA ASP A 68 -4.69 -9.53 -16.23
C ASP A 68 -4.79 -8.18 -15.48
N THR A 69 -4.82 -8.20 -14.15
CA THR A 69 -4.90 -6.98 -13.33
C THR A 69 -3.54 -6.43 -12.94
N VAL A 70 -2.45 -7.15 -13.23
CA VAL A 70 -1.09 -6.81 -12.81
C VAL A 70 -0.09 -6.95 -13.96
N GLY A 71 1.10 -6.39 -13.77
CA GLY A 71 2.26 -6.64 -14.61
C GLY A 71 2.75 -5.43 -15.39
N LEU A 72 4.01 -5.02 -15.12
CA LEU A 72 4.68 -3.95 -15.87
C LEU A 72 4.71 -4.23 -17.39
N ALA A 73 4.75 -5.49 -17.80
CA ALA A 73 4.68 -5.85 -19.22
C ALA A 73 3.37 -5.39 -19.89
N LYS A 74 2.25 -5.33 -19.16
CA LYS A 74 0.99 -4.74 -19.65
C LYS A 74 1.02 -3.22 -19.61
N THR A 75 1.52 -2.64 -18.53
CA THR A 75 1.69 -1.18 -18.42
C THR A 75 2.62 -0.65 -19.52
N ALA A 76 3.58 -1.45 -19.96
CA ALA A 76 4.47 -1.12 -21.07
C ALA A 76 3.73 -0.82 -22.38
N ALA A 77 2.61 -1.50 -22.66
CA ALA A 77 1.77 -1.20 -23.82
C ALA A 77 1.11 0.19 -23.70
N LEU A 78 0.69 0.58 -22.48
CA LEU A 78 0.19 1.94 -22.24
C LEU A 78 1.29 2.98 -22.37
N ILE A 79 2.51 2.70 -21.86
CA ILE A 79 3.67 3.60 -22.02
C ILE A 79 3.99 3.84 -23.48
N LYS A 80 4.02 2.77 -24.29
CA LYS A 80 4.28 2.83 -25.72
C LYS A 80 3.23 3.67 -26.45
N THR A 81 1.95 3.44 -26.15
CA THR A 81 0.83 4.21 -26.70
C THR A 81 0.93 5.69 -26.27
N ALA A 82 1.15 5.95 -24.99
CA ALA A 82 1.26 7.31 -24.46
C ALA A 82 2.43 8.09 -25.08
N ARG A 83 3.57 7.43 -25.34
CA ARG A 83 4.71 8.03 -26.05
C ARG A 83 4.40 8.32 -27.51
N ALA A 84 3.63 7.47 -28.18
CA ALA A 84 3.22 7.69 -29.56
C ALA A 84 2.22 8.84 -29.70
N GLU A 85 1.42 9.12 -28.68
CA GLU A 85 0.45 10.22 -28.65
C GLU A 85 1.08 11.59 -28.41
N ALA A 86 2.31 11.67 -27.89
CA ALA A 86 2.92 12.92 -27.47
C ALA A 86 4.37 13.04 -27.99
N PRO A 87 4.73 14.21 -28.59
CA PRO A 87 6.07 14.41 -29.14
C PRO A 87 7.15 14.47 -28.06
N ASN A 88 6.80 14.86 -26.83
CA ASN A 88 7.70 15.00 -25.70
C ASN A 88 7.15 14.21 -24.52
N ALA A 89 7.78 13.09 -24.18
CA ALA A 89 7.38 12.27 -23.06
C ALA A 89 8.58 11.91 -22.16
N VAL A 90 8.36 11.91 -20.85
CA VAL A 90 9.36 11.54 -19.83
C VAL A 90 8.70 10.54 -18.88
N LEU A 91 9.40 9.43 -18.57
CA LEU A 91 8.87 8.35 -17.73
C LEU A 91 9.62 8.29 -16.39
N PHE A 92 8.86 8.26 -15.30
CA PHE A 92 9.33 8.19 -13.93
C PHE A 92 8.83 6.94 -13.22
N ASP A 93 9.49 6.59 -12.12
CA ASP A 93 8.99 5.64 -11.15
C ASP A 93 9.00 6.23 -9.74
N ASN A 94 8.00 5.89 -8.96
CA ASN A 94 7.79 6.47 -7.63
C ASN A 94 8.10 5.49 -6.48
N GLY A 95 8.90 4.44 -6.71
CA GLY A 95 9.39 3.53 -5.67
C GLY A 95 8.51 2.29 -5.40
N ASP A 96 8.95 1.49 -4.43
CA ASP A 96 8.45 0.14 -4.11
C ASP A 96 8.60 -0.83 -5.28
N LEU A 97 9.86 -1.09 -5.63
CA LEU A 97 10.25 -1.83 -6.83
C LEU A 97 10.66 -3.28 -6.57
N ILE A 98 11.54 -3.49 -5.56
CA ILE A 98 12.36 -4.72 -5.50
C ILE A 98 11.82 -5.80 -4.57
N GLN A 99 10.74 -5.54 -3.82
CA GLN A 99 10.13 -6.45 -2.88
C GLN A 99 8.60 -6.44 -3.06
N GLY A 100 7.91 -7.57 -2.75
CA GLY A 100 6.45 -7.67 -2.68
C GLY A 100 5.83 -8.73 -3.59
N SER A 101 6.64 -9.50 -4.33
CA SER A 101 6.19 -10.70 -5.04
C SER A 101 7.18 -11.85 -4.85
N PRO A 102 6.77 -13.12 -5.08
CA PRO A 102 7.67 -14.28 -4.99
C PRO A 102 8.91 -14.20 -5.89
N MET A 103 8.88 -13.42 -6.96
CA MET A 103 10.07 -13.18 -7.78
C MET A 103 11.11 -12.36 -7.01
N GLY A 104 10.68 -11.37 -6.21
CA GLY A 104 11.56 -10.61 -5.33
C GLY A 104 12.20 -11.50 -4.27
N ASP A 105 11.38 -12.34 -3.62
CA ASP A 105 11.87 -13.30 -2.61
C ASP A 105 12.84 -14.33 -3.21
N TYR A 106 12.55 -14.86 -4.39
CA TYR A 106 13.45 -15.74 -5.12
C TYR A 106 14.80 -15.07 -5.38
N MET A 107 14.78 -13.79 -5.81
CA MET A 107 16.01 -13.03 -6.05
C MET A 107 16.79 -12.76 -4.77
N ALA A 108 16.11 -12.44 -3.67
CA ALA A 108 16.77 -12.10 -2.40
C ALA A 108 17.26 -13.34 -1.63
N TYR A 109 16.43 -14.37 -1.51
CA TYR A 109 16.69 -15.47 -0.59
C TYR A 109 17.19 -16.75 -1.27
N ARG A 110 16.83 -17.01 -2.53
CA ARG A 110 17.19 -18.28 -3.21
C ARG A 110 18.32 -18.10 -4.19
N LYS A 111 18.20 -17.20 -5.16
CA LYS A 111 19.23 -16.93 -6.17
C LYS A 111 20.40 -16.14 -5.58
N GLY A 112 20.10 -15.11 -4.79
CA GLY A 112 21.05 -14.14 -4.28
C GLY A 112 21.54 -13.22 -5.41
N LEU A 113 21.23 -11.93 -5.35
CA LEU A 113 21.71 -10.96 -6.32
C LEU A 113 23.18 -10.61 -6.04
N LYS A 114 24.04 -10.72 -7.07
CA LYS A 114 25.49 -10.46 -6.98
C LYS A 114 25.88 -9.21 -7.73
N ALA A 115 27.04 -8.68 -7.43
CA ALA A 115 27.62 -7.55 -8.16
C ALA A 115 27.73 -7.85 -9.67
N GLY A 116 27.21 -6.95 -10.49
CA GLY A 116 27.19 -7.08 -11.96
C GLY A 116 25.97 -7.83 -12.51
N GLU A 117 25.12 -8.42 -11.66
CA GLU A 117 23.83 -8.95 -12.07
C GLU A 117 22.77 -7.85 -12.05
N VAL A 118 21.78 -7.95 -12.94
CA VAL A 118 20.68 -7.01 -13.04
C VAL A 118 19.43 -7.63 -12.40
N HIS A 119 18.83 -6.94 -11.45
CA HIS A 119 17.56 -7.34 -10.87
C HIS A 119 16.46 -7.37 -11.94
N PRO A 120 15.55 -8.39 -12.00
CA PRO A 120 14.55 -8.51 -13.07
C PRO A 120 13.67 -7.27 -13.24
N MET A 121 13.28 -6.60 -12.15
CA MET A 121 12.55 -5.33 -12.24
C MET A 121 13.39 -4.26 -12.96
N MET A 122 14.67 -4.13 -12.62
CA MET A 122 15.57 -3.17 -13.29
C MET A 122 15.78 -3.52 -14.76
N ALA A 123 15.86 -4.81 -15.11
CA ALA A 123 15.96 -5.24 -16.50
C ALA A 123 14.72 -4.83 -17.32
N ALA A 124 13.53 -5.02 -16.77
CA ALA A 124 12.29 -4.61 -17.39
C ALA A 124 12.17 -3.08 -17.53
N MET A 125 12.55 -2.33 -16.49
CA MET A 125 12.52 -0.87 -16.50
C MET A 125 13.57 -0.28 -17.45
N ASN A 126 14.77 -0.87 -17.54
CA ASN A 126 15.80 -0.47 -18.51
C ASN A 126 15.31 -0.61 -19.95
N ALA A 127 14.55 -1.68 -20.26
CA ALA A 127 13.94 -1.87 -21.57
C ALA A 127 12.85 -0.83 -21.91
N LEU A 128 12.35 -0.10 -20.92
CA LEU A 128 11.33 0.94 -21.04
C LEU A 128 11.88 2.36 -20.99
N ASP A 129 13.20 2.55 -20.90
CA ASP A 129 13.87 3.87 -20.85
C ASP A 129 13.28 4.79 -19.77
N TYR A 130 13.24 4.33 -18.52
CA TYR A 130 12.91 5.20 -17.39
C TYR A 130 13.93 6.32 -17.28
N SER A 131 13.48 7.53 -16.97
CA SER A 131 14.33 8.71 -16.90
C SER A 131 14.86 8.98 -15.50
N CYS A 132 14.09 8.62 -14.47
CA CYS A 132 14.47 8.72 -13.07
C CYS A 132 13.47 7.91 -12.22
N GLY A 133 13.92 7.44 -11.05
CA GLY A 133 13.08 6.82 -10.02
C GLY A 133 13.36 7.39 -8.64
N THR A 134 12.55 7.00 -7.65
CA THR A 134 12.81 7.23 -6.24
C THR A 134 12.79 5.91 -5.46
N LEU A 135 13.03 5.97 -4.16
CA LEU A 135 12.92 4.84 -3.25
C LEU A 135 11.55 4.87 -2.58
N GLY A 136 10.94 3.71 -2.41
CA GLY A 136 9.83 3.48 -1.50
C GLY A 136 10.28 2.80 -0.21
N ASN A 137 9.34 2.38 0.62
CA ASN A 137 9.66 1.69 1.87
C ASN A 137 10.09 0.23 1.65
N HIS A 138 9.58 -0.43 0.65
CA HIS A 138 9.92 -1.82 0.36
C HIS A 138 11.30 -2.02 -0.30
N GLU A 139 12.01 -0.96 -0.63
CA GLU A 139 13.41 -1.03 -1.03
C GLU A 139 14.35 -1.49 0.08
N PHE A 140 13.93 -1.45 1.35
CA PHE A 140 14.79 -1.74 2.50
C PHE A 140 14.60 -3.13 3.10
N ASN A 141 13.54 -3.86 2.74
CA ASN A 141 13.16 -5.13 3.36
C ASN A 141 14.23 -6.23 3.21
N TYR A 142 15.02 -6.22 2.14
CA TYR A 142 16.14 -7.16 1.94
C TYR A 142 17.50 -6.58 2.36
N GLY A 143 17.50 -5.40 3.00
CA GLY A 143 18.69 -4.71 3.50
C GLY A 143 19.46 -3.93 2.45
N LEU A 144 20.34 -3.05 2.96
CA LEU A 144 21.05 -2.06 2.14
C LEU A 144 22.00 -2.67 1.10
N SER A 145 22.55 -3.88 1.33
CA SER A 145 23.42 -4.54 0.37
C SER A 145 22.65 -5.01 -0.87
N PHE A 146 21.50 -5.62 -0.66
CA PHE A 146 20.62 -6.04 -1.77
C PHE A 146 20.10 -4.83 -2.54
N LEU A 147 19.67 -3.78 -1.83
CA LEU A 147 19.30 -2.50 -2.45
C LEU A 147 20.43 -1.95 -3.31
N GLY A 148 21.66 -1.92 -2.79
CA GLY A 148 22.83 -1.42 -3.54
C GLY A 148 23.10 -2.21 -4.82
N PHE A 149 23.00 -3.54 -4.79
CA PHE A 149 23.14 -4.37 -6.00
C PHE A 149 22.00 -4.13 -6.99
N SER A 150 20.76 -4.00 -6.52
CA SER A 150 19.60 -3.73 -7.37
C SER A 150 19.73 -2.39 -8.09
N LEU A 151 20.09 -1.33 -7.36
CA LEU A 151 20.28 0.01 -7.93
C LEU A 151 21.47 0.08 -8.90
N ALA A 152 22.54 -0.70 -8.68
CA ALA A 152 23.67 -0.77 -9.60
C ALA A 152 23.28 -1.34 -10.99
N GLY A 153 22.21 -2.12 -11.07
CA GLY A 153 21.65 -2.64 -12.33
C GLY A 153 20.67 -1.70 -13.04
N ALA A 154 20.30 -0.57 -12.41
CA ALA A 154 19.38 0.40 -13.01
C ALA A 154 20.11 1.24 -14.08
N GLY A 155 19.53 1.33 -15.27
CA GLY A 155 19.99 2.19 -16.37
C GLY A 155 19.57 3.66 -16.24
N PHE A 156 18.96 4.02 -15.12
CA PHE A 156 18.44 5.35 -14.82
C PHE A 156 18.81 5.77 -13.39
N PRO A 157 18.92 7.07 -13.11
CA PRO A 157 19.22 7.58 -11.78
C PRO A 157 18.05 7.40 -10.83
N VAL A 158 18.36 7.21 -9.52
CA VAL A 158 17.40 7.18 -8.42
C VAL A 158 17.74 8.30 -7.45
N VAL A 159 16.70 9.02 -6.99
CA VAL A 159 16.81 10.18 -6.09
C VAL A 159 16.02 9.96 -4.80
N CYS A 160 16.52 10.47 -3.66
CA CYS A 160 15.78 10.53 -2.40
C CYS A 160 16.37 11.63 -1.51
N ALA A 161 15.57 12.66 -1.20
CA ALA A 161 16.05 13.87 -0.54
C ALA A 161 16.02 13.79 1.00
N ASN A 162 15.20 12.91 1.56
CA ASN A 162 15.02 12.82 3.01
C ASN A 162 15.69 11.59 3.65
N LEU A 163 16.57 10.89 2.91
CA LEU A 163 17.31 9.71 3.37
C LEU A 163 18.83 9.97 3.34
N HIS A 164 19.49 9.80 4.48
CA HIS A 164 20.89 10.08 4.66
C HIS A 164 21.59 8.93 5.36
N LYS A 165 22.89 8.75 5.10
CA LYS A 165 23.75 7.92 5.94
C LYS A 165 23.90 8.57 7.31
N ILE A 166 24.38 7.79 8.29
CA ILE A 166 24.52 8.31 9.66
C ILE A 166 25.53 9.47 9.76
N ASP A 167 26.46 9.58 8.82
CA ASP A 167 27.41 10.70 8.71
C ASP A 167 26.79 11.97 8.09
N GLY A 168 25.50 11.92 7.73
CA GLY A 168 24.77 13.03 7.11
C GLY A 168 24.92 13.11 5.59
N SER A 169 25.76 12.28 4.96
CA SER A 169 25.85 12.21 3.50
C SER A 169 24.61 11.52 2.92
N PRO A 170 24.12 11.91 1.72
CA PRO A 170 23.00 11.25 1.07
C PRO A 170 23.28 9.77 0.79
N LEU A 171 22.28 8.89 0.96
CA LEU A 171 22.40 7.48 0.53
C LEU A 171 22.39 7.37 -0.99
N VAL A 172 21.48 8.07 -1.64
CA VAL A 172 21.40 8.33 -3.08
C VAL A 172 21.33 9.84 -3.32
N LYS A 173 21.44 10.31 -4.55
CA LYS A 173 21.35 11.76 -4.84
C LYS A 173 20.02 12.32 -4.33
N PRO A 174 19.98 13.46 -3.64
CA PRO A 174 18.73 14.06 -3.18
C PRO A 174 17.86 14.59 -4.32
N THR A 175 18.50 15.13 -5.36
CA THR A 175 17.84 15.75 -6.50
C THR A 175 18.61 15.46 -7.79
N LEU A 176 17.95 15.68 -8.92
CA LEU A 176 18.53 15.56 -10.26
C LEU A 176 17.95 16.64 -11.16
N VAL A 177 18.76 17.15 -12.11
CA VAL A 177 18.26 17.96 -13.22
C VAL A 177 18.40 17.13 -14.50
N LEU A 178 17.28 16.88 -15.17
CA LEU A 178 17.21 16.23 -16.47
C LEU A 178 17.19 17.29 -17.56
N ASP A 179 18.24 17.34 -18.35
CA ASP A 179 18.26 18.14 -19.59
C ASP A 179 17.53 17.40 -20.71
N ARG A 180 16.54 18.02 -21.32
CA ARG A 180 15.74 17.45 -22.42
C ARG A 180 15.66 18.40 -23.60
N ASP A 181 15.91 17.86 -24.78
CA ASP A 181 15.49 18.51 -26.02
C ASP A 181 14.02 18.16 -26.27
N VAL A 182 13.17 19.17 -26.31
CA VAL A 182 11.74 19.05 -26.57
C VAL A 182 11.37 19.80 -27.86
N VAL A 183 10.30 19.38 -28.51
CA VAL A 183 9.83 20.01 -29.75
C VAL A 183 8.63 20.90 -29.40
N ASP A 184 8.67 22.17 -29.79
CA ASP A 184 7.57 23.11 -29.62
C ASP A 184 6.46 22.89 -30.65
N GLU A 185 5.32 23.56 -30.47
CA GLU A 185 4.16 23.45 -31.40
C GLU A 185 4.47 23.95 -32.83
N ALA A 186 5.54 24.73 -33.01
CA ALA A 186 6.01 25.19 -34.32
C ALA A 186 7.03 24.21 -34.96
N GLY A 187 7.39 23.11 -34.26
CA GLY A 187 8.34 22.10 -34.74
C GLY A 187 9.81 22.44 -34.40
N ASN A 188 10.09 23.49 -33.63
CA ASN A 188 11.44 23.88 -33.27
C ASN A 188 11.92 23.14 -32.01
N LYS A 189 13.23 22.82 -31.98
CA LYS A 189 13.85 22.27 -30.77
C LYS A 189 13.99 23.35 -29.71
N GLN A 190 13.60 23.02 -28.51
CA GLN A 190 13.73 23.83 -27.32
C GLN A 190 14.45 23.02 -26.24
N ARG A 191 15.25 23.67 -25.41
CA ARG A 191 15.84 23.04 -24.23
C ARG A 191 14.92 23.22 -23.05
N LEU A 192 14.70 22.14 -22.30
CA LEU A 192 13.91 22.12 -21.07
C LEU A 192 14.68 21.38 -20.00
N ARG A 193 14.81 21.97 -18.81
CA ARG A 193 15.46 21.39 -17.65
C ARG A 193 14.39 21.00 -16.63
N ILE A 194 14.30 19.70 -16.34
CA ILE A 194 13.33 19.16 -15.39
C ILE A 194 14.08 18.81 -14.10
N GLY A 195 13.80 19.51 -13.02
CA GLY A 195 14.23 19.16 -11.67
C GLY A 195 13.43 17.99 -11.14
N VAL A 196 14.09 16.99 -10.60
CA VAL A 196 13.45 15.83 -9.97
C VAL A 196 13.93 15.73 -8.53
N ILE A 197 13.00 15.54 -7.59
CA ILE A 197 13.26 15.34 -6.18
C ILE A 197 12.46 14.12 -5.68
N GLY A 198 13.09 13.24 -4.89
CA GLY A 198 12.47 12.03 -4.38
C GLY A 198 12.27 12.04 -2.87
N PHE A 199 11.27 11.30 -2.38
CA PHE A 199 10.98 11.16 -0.96
C PHE A 199 10.46 9.78 -0.60
N VAL A 200 10.78 9.33 0.62
CA VAL A 200 10.35 8.06 1.23
C VAL A 200 9.71 8.34 2.61
N PRO A 201 8.72 7.53 3.08
CA PRO A 201 8.16 7.69 4.41
C PRO A 201 9.24 7.58 5.50
N PRO A 202 9.31 8.52 6.47
CA PRO A 202 10.28 8.42 7.56
C PRO A 202 10.16 7.15 8.40
N GLN A 203 9.00 6.50 8.37
CA GLN A 203 8.66 5.29 9.10
C GLN A 203 9.49 4.05 8.70
N ILE A 204 10.22 4.08 7.58
CA ILE A 204 11.19 3.02 7.23
C ILE A 204 12.16 2.73 8.37
N MET A 205 12.51 3.75 9.17
CA MET A 205 13.39 3.59 10.33
C MET A 205 12.79 2.71 11.43
N GLN A 206 11.47 2.57 11.46
CA GLN A 206 10.76 1.66 12.36
C GLN A 206 10.52 0.31 11.68
N TRP A 207 9.99 0.33 10.45
CA TRP A 207 9.62 -0.89 9.74
C TRP A 207 10.81 -1.79 9.42
N ASP A 208 11.95 -1.20 9.08
CA ASP A 208 13.19 -1.90 8.72
C ASP A 208 14.33 -1.62 9.69
N GLN A 209 14.04 -1.41 10.96
CA GLN A 209 15.00 -1.07 12.01
C GLN A 209 16.21 -2.04 12.00
N GLY A 210 15.97 -3.35 11.87
CA GLY A 210 17.03 -4.37 11.84
C GLY A 210 18.03 -4.19 10.69
N HIS A 211 17.61 -3.60 9.58
CA HIS A 211 18.47 -3.31 8.43
C HIS A 211 19.09 -1.91 8.48
N LEU A 212 18.41 -0.93 9.08
CA LEU A 212 18.69 0.50 8.93
C LEU A 212 19.32 1.17 10.16
N ALA A 213 19.05 0.67 11.37
CA ALA A 213 19.54 1.29 12.60
C ALA A 213 21.08 1.44 12.60
N GLY A 214 21.56 2.64 12.96
CA GLY A 214 22.99 2.96 12.99
C GLY A 214 23.69 3.07 11.62
N LYS A 215 22.96 2.92 10.50
CA LYS A 215 23.51 3.00 9.14
C LYS A 215 22.97 4.19 8.37
N VAL A 216 21.68 4.46 8.50
CA VAL A 216 20.96 5.55 7.83
C VAL A 216 20.01 6.26 8.79
N GLN A 217 19.52 7.41 8.36
CA GLN A 217 18.52 8.21 9.06
C GLN A 217 17.63 8.92 8.04
N THR A 218 16.38 9.18 8.42
CA THR A 218 15.42 9.94 7.62
C THR A 218 15.11 11.28 8.26
N THR A 219 14.68 12.23 7.43
CA THR A 219 14.09 13.50 7.85
C THR A 219 12.65 13.59 7.37
N ASP A 220 11.89 14.53 7.90
CA ASP A 220 10.54 14.82 7.44
C ASP A 220 10.51 15.21 5.95
N ILE A 221 9.51 14.72 5.21
CA ILE A 221 9.36 14.93 3.75
C ILE A 221 9.26 16.41 3.41
N VAL A 222 8.40 17.14 4.12
CA VAL A 222 8.15 18.59 3.85
C VAL A 222 9.35 19.43 4.21
N ASP A 223 10.06 19.09 5.30
CA ASP A 223 11.25 19.83 5.71
C ASP A 223 12.42 19.58 4.75
N ALA A 224 12.56 18.34 4.25
CA ALA A 224 13.53 18.04 3.19
C ALA A 224 13.19 18.79 1.89
N ALA A 225 11.93 18.84 1.50
CA ALA A 225 11.49 19.62 0.35
C ALA A 225 11.85 21.10 0.48
N ARG A 226 11.54 21.71 1.62
CA ARG A 226 11.90 23.12 1.91
C ARG A 226 13.39 23.40 1.88
N LYS A 227 14.20 22.41 2.21
CA LYS A 227 15.68 22.51 2.14
C LYS A 227 16.20 22.48 0.72
N TYR A 228 15.72 21.56 -0.11
CA TYR A 228 16.33 21.29 -1.42
C TYR A 228 15.68 22.01 -2.59
N ILE A 229 14.37 22.29 -2.55
CA ILE A 229 13.64 22.91 -3.67
C ILE A 229 14.18 24.29 -4.03
N PRO A 230 14.49 25.22 -3.10
CA PRO A 230 14.97 26.55 -3.47
C PRO A 230 16.29 26.56 -4.28
N GLU A 231 17.15 25.56 -4.09
CA GLU A 231 18.38 25.42 -4.87
C GLU A 231 18.16 24.66 -6.18
N LEU A 232 17.19 23.73 -6.22
CA LEU A 232 16.83 23.02 -7.43
C LEU A 232 16.11 23.95 -8.42
N ASP A 233 15.21 24.80 -7.93
CA ASP A 233 14.44 25.78 -8.70
C ASP A 233 15.34 26.73 -9.52
N LYS A 234 16.49 27.13 -8.97
CA LYS A 234 17.47 27.95 -9.69
C LYS A 234 18.13 27.25 -10.89
N GLN A 235 18.02 25.92 -10.97
CA GLN A 235 18.73 25.10 -11.92
C GLN A 235 17.83 24.52 -13.01
N CYS A 236 16.51 24.59 -12.86
CA CYS A 236 15.55 23.92 -13.74
C CYS A 236 14.39 24.87 -14.12
N ASP A 237 13.58 24.42 -15.05
CA ASP A 237 12.44 25.15 -15.58
C ASP A 237 11.12 24.67 -14.99
N LEU A 238 11.09 23.43 -14.45
CA LEU A 238 9.98 22.86 -13.68
C LEU A 238 10.50 21.80 -12.71
N ILE A 239 9.75 21.54 -11.62
CA ILE A 239 10.10 20.54 -10.60
C ILE A 239 9.03 19.46 -10.51
N VAL A 240 9.48 18.20 -10.67
CA VAL A 240 8.70 16.99 -10.46
C VAL A 240 9.11 16.36 -9.13
N ALA A 241 8.16 16.20 -8.21
CA ALA A 241 8.34 15.47 -6.97
C ALA A 241 7.89 14.02 -7.13
N LEU A 242 8.79 13.08 -6.88
CA LEU A 242 8.52 11.65 -6.75
C LEU A 242 8.36 11.36 -5.26
N CYS A 243 7.13 11.42 -4.78
CA CYS A 243 6.80 11.31 -3.36
C CYS A 243 6.22 9.92 -3.07
N HIS A 244 7.08 8.97 -2.70
CA HIS A 244 6.58 7.67 -2.24
C HIS A 244 5.97 7.80 -0.86
N SER A 245 4.78 8.39 -0.81
CA SER A 245 4.01 8.71 0.39
C SER A 245 2.57 8.97 -0.05
N GLY A 246 1.61 8.65 0.80
CA GLY A 246 0.19 8.73 0.46
C GLY A 246 -0.42 10.12 0.58
N ILE A 247 -1.71 10.19 0.28
CA ILE A 247 -2.54 11.40 0.38
C ILE A 247 -3.39 11.30 1.64
N GLU A 248 -3.16 12.20 2.60
CA GLU A 248 -3.93 12.27 3.85
C GLU A 248 -4.18 13.72 4.24
N GLY A 249 -5.39 13.99 4.78
CA GLY A 249 -5.79 15.30 5.27
C GLY A 249 -5.40 15.54 6.73
N GLY A 250 -5.67 16.75 7.21
CA GLY A 250 -5.45 17.12 8.61
C GLY A 250 -4.35 18.18 8.79
N GLU A 251 -4.02 18.46 10.05
CA GLU A 251 -2.92 19.35 10.39
C GLU A 251 -1.58 18.63 10.32
N ARG A 252 -0.57 19.29 9.77
CA ARG A 252 0.79 18.77 9.75
C ARG A 252 1.38 18.76 11.17
N LYS A 253 1.86 17.60 11.58
CA LYS A 253 2.55 17.40 12.88
C LYS A 253 4.07 17.25 12.71
N GLY A 254 4.51 16.89 11.51
CA GLY A 254 5.88 16.51 11.18
C GLY A 254 6.10 15.00 11.29
N GLY A 255 6.79 14.43 10.29
CA GLY A 255 7.04 12.99 10.21
C GLY A 255 5.83 12.18 9.73
N GLU A 256 4.92 12.79 8.99
CA GLU A 256 3.76 12.10 8.43
C GLU A 256 4.19 10.97 7.47
N GLU A 257 3.53 9.81 7.59
CA GLU A 257 3.65 8.70 6.64
C GLU A 257 3.03 9.09 5.28
N ASN A 258 1.85 9.72 5.31
CA ASN A 258 1.09 10.14 4.13
C ASN A 258 1.18 11.66 3.96
N ALA A 259 2.29 12.15 3.42
CA ALA A 259 2.65 13.56 3.41
C ALA A 259 2.39 14.29 2.08
N ALA A 260 1.92 13.62 1.01
CA ALA A 260 1.82 14.23 -0.32
C ALA A 260 0.96 15.50 -0.36
N LEU A 261 -0.16 15.55 0.41
CA LEU A 261 -1.00 16.74 0.52
C LEU A 261 -0.31 17.89 1.27
N HIS A 262 0.55 17.61 2.23
CA HIS A 262 1.35 18.61 2.90
C HIS A 262 2.51 19.10 2.03
N LEU A 263 3.12 18.20 1.26
CA LEU A 263 4.18 18.49 0.30
C LEU A 263 3.70 19.46 -0.78
N SER A 264 2.47 19.32 -1.29
CA SER A 264 1.92 20.19 -2.32
C SER A 264 1.79 21.67 -1.91
N ARG A 265 1.94 21.99 -0.61
CA ARG A 265 2.00 23.37 -0.11
C ARG A 265 3.40 23.98 -0.12
N VAL A 266 4.42 23.21 -0.49
CA VAL A 266 5.78 23.72 -0.63
C VAL A 266 5.90 24.44 -1.98
N PRO A 267 6.28 25.73 -2.02
CA PRO A 267 6.39 26.46 -3.27
C PRO A 267 7.47 25.89 -4.19
N GLY A 268 7.24 25.94 -5.49
CA GLY A 268 8.20 25.53 -6.52
C GLY A 268 7.98 24.11 -7.03
N ILE A 269 7.04 23.33 -6.51
CA ILE A 269 6.67 22.02 -7.06
C ILE A 269 5.59 22.19 -8.12
N ASP A 270 5.84 21.69 -9.34
CA ASP A 270 4.90 21.78 -10.46
C ASP A 270 4.06 20.51 -10.63
N VAL A 271 4.61 19.33 -10.29
CA VAL A 271 3.93 18.04 -10.42
C VAL A 271 4.34 17.11 -9.28
N ILE A 272 3.41 16.31 -8.77
CA ILE A 272 3.65 15.28 -7.76
C ILE A 272 3.22 13.90 -8.30
N PHE A 273 4.16 12.95 -8.34
CA PHE A 273 3.83 11.53 -8.37
C PHE A 273 3.78 11.03 -6.93
N THR A 274 2.71 10.33 -6.55
CA THR A 274 2.48 9.82 -5.20
C THR A 274 2.18 8.32 -5.24
N GLY A 275 2.27 7.60 -4.12
CA GLY A 275 2.13 6.14 -4.05
C GLY A 275 1.87 5.63 -2.65
N HIS A 276 2.47 4.48 -2.28
CA HIS A 276 2.45 3.88 -0.94
C HIS A 276 1.10 3.30 -0.50
N GLN A 277 -0.01 4.00 -0.72
CA GLN A 277 -1.34 3.58 -0.26
C GLN A 277 -2.03 2.55 -1.18
N HIS A 278 -1.42 2.18 -2.31
CA HIS A 278 -2.00 1.26 -3.29
C HIS A 278 -3.40 1.67 -3.78
N LYS A 279 -3.60 2.97 -3.99
CA LYS A 279 -4.85 3.57 -4.47
C LYS A 279 -4.66 4.25 -5.82
N VAL A 280 -5.73 4.79 -6.39
CA VAL A 280 -5.70 5.50 -7.67
C VAL A 280 -6.12 6.94 -7.48
N PHE A 281 -5.30 7.88 -8.00
CA PHE A 281 -5.62 9.31 -8.06
C PHE A 281 -5.18 9.87 -9.43
N PRO A 282 -6.02 10.67 -10.13
CA PRO A 282 -7.39 11.07 -9.77
C PRO A 282 -8.33 9.88 -9.60
N GLY A 283 -9.31 10.00 -8.69
CA GLY A 283 -10.25 8.94 -8.40
C GLY A 283 -11.03 9.13 -7.11
N LYS A 284 -11.90 8.19 -6.80
CA LYS A 284 -12.85 8.28 -5.68
C LYS A 284 -12.20 8.11 -4.30
N ASP A 285 -11.02 7.50 -4.24
CA ASP A 285 -10.41 7.06 -2.98
C ASP A 285 -10.05 8.22 -2.04
N PHE A 286 -9.91 9.43 -2.59
CA PHE A 286 -9.52 10.62 -1.85
C PHE A 286 -10.57 11.74 -1.92
N ALA A 287 -11.77 11.44 -2.40
CA ALA A 287 -12.86 12.40 -2.51
C ALA A 287 -13.26 12.96 -1.14
N GLY A 288 -13.49 14.27 -1.06
CA GLY A 288 -13.92 14.95 0.17
C GLY A 288 -12.80 15.35 1.13
N ILE A 289 -11.54 15.04 0.83
CA ILE A 289 -10.40 15.53 1.62
C ILE A 289 -10.15 17.02 1.25
N PRO A 290 -10.15 17.95 2.23
CA PRO A 290 -9.89 19.36 1.95
C PRO A 290 -8.51 19.57 1.28
N GLY A 291 -8.51 20.29 0.15
CA GLY A 291 -7.31 20.52 -0.66
C GLY A 291 -7.07 19.46 -1.75
N VAL A 292 -7.90 18.42 -1.84
CA VAL A 292 -7.87 17.41 -2.90
C VAL A 292 -8.99 17.68 -3.90
N ASP A 293 -8.64 17.85 -5.17
CA ASP A 293 -9.60 17.90 -6.29
C ASP A 293 -9.46 16.59 -7.09
N SER A 294 -10.34 15.63 -6.80
CA SER A 294 -10.32 14.29 -7.38
C SER A 294 -10.71 14.27 -8.87
N ASP A 295 -11.38 15.28 -9.36
CA ASP A 295 -11.80 15.38 -10.77
C ASP A 295 -10.68 15.98 -11.64
N LYS A 296 -10.01 17.01 -11.12
CA LYS A 296 -8.88 17.65 -11.82
C LYS A 296 -7.54 16.96 -11.60
N GLY A 297 -7.44 16.08 -10.60
CA GLY A 297 -6.18 15.44 -10.23
C GLY A 297 -5.20 16.43 -9.61
N THR A 298 -5.62 17.21 -8.58
CA THR A 298 -4.73 18.17 -7.93
C THR A 298 -4.73 18.06 -6.41
N LEU A 299 -3.57 18.35 -5.82
CA LEU A 299 -3.37 18.53 -4.38
C LEU A 299 -3.04 20.01 -4.13
N ASN A 300 -3.93 20.75 -3.45
CA ASN A 300 -3.85 22.21 -3.27
C ASN A 300 -3.57 22.97 -4.58
N GLY A 301 -4.11 22.47 -5.71
CA GLY A 301 -3.93 23.06 -7.04
C GLY A 301 -2.71 22.55 -7.81
N VAL A 302 -1.80 21.80 -7.21
CA VAL A 302 -0.65 21.17 -7.87
C VAL A 302 -1.11 19.87 -8.55
N PRO A 303 -0.86 19.65 -9.86
CA PRO A 303 -1.12 18.39 -10.56
C PRO A 303 -0.47 17.23 -9.84
N ALA A 304 -1.24 16.17 -9.58
CA ALA A 304 -0.74 14.99 -8.90
C ALA A 304 -1.38 13.71 -9.44
N VAL A 305 -0.63 12.59 -9.42
CA VAL A 305 -1.12 11.28 -9.86
C VAL A 305 -0.61 10.17 -8.94
N MET A 306 -1.49 9.20 -8.62
CA MET A 306 -1.16 7.92 -7.99
C MET A 306 -1.61 6.80 -8.94
N ALA A 307 -0.65 6.04 -9.46
CA ALA A 307 -0.87 5.08 -10.54
C ALA A 307 -1.23 3.67 -10.06
N GLY A 308 -1.98 3.54 -8.98
CA GLY A 308 -2.35 2.25 -8.43
C GLY A 308 -1.14 1.49 -7.89
N PHE A 309 -1.06 0.18 -8.18
CA PHE A 309 0.02 -0.71 -7.72
C PHE A 309 0.15 -1.91 -8.65
N TRP A 310 1.28 -2.63 -8.58
CA TRP A 310 1.59 -3.86 -9.36
C TRP A 310 1.47 -3.70 -10.87
N GLY A 311 1.63 -2.45 -11.37
CA GLY A 311 1.48 -2.14 -12.79
C GLY A 311 0.03 -2.11 -13.28
N SER A 312 -0.96 -1.95 -12.40
CA SER A 312 -2.38 -1.89 -12.76
C SER A 312 -2.78 -0.65 -13.55
N HIS A 313 -2.02 0.44 -13.40
CA HIS A 313 -2.28 1.73 -14.06
C HIS A 313 -0.97 2.39 -14.51
N LEU A 314 -1.09 3.30 -15.47
CA LEU A 314 -0.08 4.26 -15.86
C LEU A 314 -0.56 5.66 -15.46
N GLY A 315 0.22 6.38 -14.65
CA GLY A 315 -0.01 7.79 -14.37
C GLY A 315 0.41 8.64 -15.57
N VAL A 316 -0.45 9.58 -15.97
CA VAL A 316 -0.20 10.51 -17.08
C VAL A 316 -0.49 11.92 -16.61
N VAL A 317 0.49 12.81 -16.75
CA VAL A 317 0.33 14.25 -16.52
C VAL A 317 0.76 14.97 -17.78
N ASP A 318 -0.19 15.61 -18.46
CA ASP A 318 0.07 16.45 -19.62
C ASP A 318 0.21 17.90 -19.16
N LEU A 319 1.28 18.57 -19.55
CA LEU A 319 1.56 19.96 -19.27
C LEU A 319 1.61 20.79 -20.57
N ASP A 320 0.86 21.88 -20.60
CA ASP A 320 1.03 22.92 -21.60
C ASP A 320 2.02 23.96 -21.07
N LEU A 321 3.24 23.97 -21.61
CA LEU A 321 4.29 24.89 -21.20
C LEU A 321 4.36 26.08 -22.15
N GLN A 322 4.50 27.28 -21.59
CA GLN A 322 4.69 28.52 -22.35
C GLN A 322 5.99 29.20 -21.91
N LYS A 323 6.82 29.59 -22.88
CA LYS A 323 8.09 30.28 -22.64
C LYS A 323 7.86 31.75 -22.42
N GLY A 324 8.16 32.25 -21.24
CA GLY A 324 8.13 33.66 -20.88
C GLY A 324 9.53 34.26 -20.79
N PRO A 325 9.62 35.56 -20.40
CA PRO A 325 10.91 36.23 -20.16
C PRO A 325 11.76 35.56 -19.09
N ASP A 326 11.10 34.97 -18.08
CA ASP A 326 11.73 34.35 -16.90
C ASP A 326 11.90 32.83 -17.04
N GLY A 327 11.67 32.24 -18.22
CA GLY A 327 11.74 30.81 -18.46
C GLY A 327 10.39 30.17 -18.80
N TRP A 328 10.29 28.83 -18.67
CA TRP A 328 9.08 28.10 -18.93
C TRP A 328 8.09 28.20 -17.76
N LYS A 329 6.78 28.25 -18.06
CA LYS A 329 5.70 28.24 -17.07
C LYS A 329 4.62 27.27 -17.49
N VAL A 330 4.00 26.58 -16.53
CA VAL A 330 2.84 25.73 -16.75
C VAL A 330 1.62 26.63 -16.99
N ALA A 331 1.10 26.62 -18.21
CA ALA A 331 -0.07 27.38 -18.63
C ALA A 331 -1.37 26.58 -18.54
N GLY A 332 -1.27 25.25 -18.56
CA GLY A 332 -2.38 24.32 -18.42
C GLY A 332 -1.89 22.90 -18.16
N PHE A 333 -2.79 22.05 -17.70
CA PHE A 333 -2.48 20.65 -17.45
C PHE A 333 -3.72 19.75 -17.55
N ALA A 334 -3.48 18.45 -17.74
CA ALA A 334 -4.45 17.38 -17.55
C ALA A 334 -3.79 16.20 -16.82
N VAL A 335 -4.56 15.52 -15.97
CA VAL A 335 -4.08 14.37 -15.18
C VAL A 335 -5.02 13.20 -15.34
N GLU A 336 -4.47 12.01 -15.58
CA GLU A 336 -5.23 10.77 -15.60
C GLU A 336 -4.40 9.59 -15.08
N ALA A 337 -5.09 8.55 -14.61
CA ALA A 337 -4.52 7.24 -14.34
C ALA A 337 -5.13 6.23 -15.32
N ARG A 338 -4.35 5.76 -16.30
CA ARG A 338 -4.79 4.85 -17.36
C ARG A 338 -4.72 3.40 -16.89
N PRO A 339 -5.85 2.66 -16.78
CA PRO A 339 -5.84 1.29 -16.33
C PRO A 339 -5.46 0.29 -17.44
N ILE A 340 -4.79 -0.81 -17.08
CA ILE A 340 -4.50 -1.94 -17.99
C ILE A 340 -5.71 -2.85 -18.17
N TYR A 341 -6.72 -2.75 -17.30
CA TYR A 341 -7.94 -3.55 -17.33
C TYR A 341 -9.16 -2.71 -16.92
N GLU A 342 -10.34 -3.23 -17.19
CA GLU A 342 -11.59 -2.74 -16.60
C GLU A 342 -12.39 -3.90 -16.00
N ARG A 343 -13.39 -3.58 -15.17
CA ARG A 343 -14.32 -4.57 -14.63
C ARG A 343 -15.69 -4.35 -15.26
N LYS A 344 -16.16 -5.35 -16.03
CA LYS A 344 -17.52 -5.41 -16.60
C LYS A 344 -18.23 -6.61 -15.99
N ASP A 345 -19.40 -6.40 -15.42
CA ASP A 345 -20.18 -7.47 -14.76
C ASP A 345 -19.34 -8.32 -13.80
N ARG A 346 -18.44 -7.64 -13.04
CA ARG A 346 -17.47 -8.22 -12.09
C ARG A 346 -16.34 -9.06 -12.73
N GLN A 347 -16.33 -9.20 -14.03
CA GLN A 347 -15.23 -9.87 -14.74
C GLN A 347 -14.14 -8.88 -15.09
N VAL A 348 -12.90 -9.33 -15.00
CA VAL A 348 -11.73 -8.59 -15.49
C VAL A 348 -11.70 -8.68 -17.02
N VAL A 349 -11.67 -7.52 -17.66
CA VAL A 349 -11.52 -7.40 -19.12
C VAL A 349 -10.21 -6.64 -19.36
N PRO A 350 -9.18 -7.28 -19.93
CA PRO A 350 -7.92 -6.59 -20.22
C PRO A 350 -8.16 -5.52 -21.30
N ARG A 351 -7.53 -4.36 -21.12
CA ARG A 351 -7.53 -3.27 -22.11
C ARG A 351 -6.31 -3.29 -23.01
N VAL A 352 -5.26 -3.95 -22.56
CA VAL A 352 -3.99 -4.06 -23.27
C VAL A 352 -3.40 -5.46 -23.11
N GLU A 353 -2.62 -5.88 -24.11
CA GLU A 353 -1.80 -7.08 -24.01
C GLU A 353 -0.41 -6.74 -23.46
N ALA A 354 0.28 -7.76 -22.94
CA ALA A 354 1.65 -7.59 -22.45
C ALA A 354 2.64 -7.37 -23.60
N GLU A 355 3.53 -6.39 -23.47
CA GLU A 355 4.63 -6.17 -24.42
C GLU A 355 5.65 -7.31 -24.31
N ALA A 356 5.77 -8.11 -25.37
CA ALA A 356 6.60 -9.30 -25.40
C ALA A 356 8.10 -9.00 -25.13
N ALA A 357 8.58 -7.84 -25.58
CA ALA A 357 9.96 -7.43 -25.35
C ALA A 357 10.27 -7.25 -23.86
N VAL A 358 9.34 -6.69 -23.09
CA VAL A 358 9.50 -6.50 -21.63
C VAL A 358 9.37 -7.85 -20.90
N ALA A 359 8.39 -8.67 -21.26
CA ALA A 359 8.23 -10.01 -20.70
C ALA A 359 9.45 -10.90 -20.94
N ALA A 360 10.10 -10.79 -22.11
CA ALA A 360 11.30 -11.55 -22.43
C ALA A 360 12.50 -11.22 -21.53
N THR A 361 12.61 -9.99 -21.02
CA THR A 361 13.72 -9.60 -20.12
C THR A 361 13.77 -10.39 -18.82
N VAL A 362 12.60 -10.89 -18.37
CA VAL A 362 12.47 -11.59 -17.07
C VAL A 362 12.03 -13.05 -17.21
N LYS A 363 11.99 -13.59 -18.46
CA LYS A 363 11.47 -14.95 -18.71
C LYS A 363 12.16 -16.02 -17.87
N ALA A 364 13.48 -15.97 -17.78
CA ALA A 364 14.27 -16.95 -17.02
C ALA A 364 13.98 -16.86 -15.51
N ASP A 365 13.88 -15.65 -14.97
CA ASP A 365 13.57 -15.44 -13.55
C ASP A 365 12.10 -15.78 -13.24
N HIS A 366 11.18 -15.54 -14.20
CA HIS A 366 9.79 -15.99 -14.11
C HIS A 366 9.70 -17.52 -14.00
N ASP A 367 10.35 -18.26 -14.91
CA ASP A 367 10.32 -19.72 -14.93
C ASP A 367 10.96 -20.30 -13.65
N ALA A 368 12.07 -19.70 -13.20
CA ALA A 368 12.71 -20.09 -11.96
C ALA A 368 11.85 -19.79 -10.72
N THR A 369 11.12 -18.67 -10.72
CA THR A 369 10.16 -18.34 -9.66
C THR A 369 9.01 -19.34 -9.62
N LEU A 370 8.47 -19.77 -10.76
CA LEU A 370 7.45 -20.80 -10.82
C LEU A 370 7.94 -22.14 -10.22
N ALA A 371 9.18 -22.52 -10.52
CA ALA A 371 9.78 -23.71 -9.91
C ALA A 371 9.91 -23.52 -8.39
N TYR A 372 10.43 -22.39 -7.95
CA TYR A 372 10.62 -22.04 -6.54
C TYR A 372 9.32 -22.11 -5.72
N VAL A 373 8.22 -21.52 -6.20
CA VAL A 373 6.95 -21.50 -5.45
C VAL A 373 6.20 -22.85 -5.46
N ARG A 374 6.58 -23.77 -6.36
CA ARG A 374 6.01 -25.12 -6.47
C ARG A 374 6.79 -26.19 -5.74
N GLU A 375 7.97 -25.87 -5.20
CA GLU A 375 8.78 -26.85 -4.45
C GLU A 375 8.04 -27.34 -3.19
N PRO A 376 7.83 -28.67 -3.00
CA PRO A 376 7.24 -29.21 -1.78
C PRO A 376 8.15 -28.97 -0.58
N VAL A 377 7.59 -28.52 0.53
CA VAL A 377 8.33 -28.27 1.78
C VAL A 377 7.90 -29.17 2.94
N GLY A 378 6.75 -29.82 2.84
CA GLY A 378 6.21 -30.74 3.85
C GLY A 378 4.83 -31.25 3.48
N GLU A 379 4.06 -31.66 4.49
CA GLU A 379 2.70 -32.20 4.32
C GLU A 379 1.75 -31.63 5.38
N ALA A 380 0.51 -31.28 4.98
CA ALA A 380 -0.60 -31.00 5.90
C ALA A 380 -1.49 -32.22 6.06
N ARG A 381 -1.72 -32.66 7.29
CA ARG A 381 -2.63 -33.77 7.58
C ARG A 381 -4.08 -33.46 7.27
N ASN A 382 -4.50 -32.22 7.56
CA ASN A 382 -5.84 -31.70 7.31
C ASN A 382 -5.78 -30.46 6.39
N PRO A 383 -6.87 -30.13 5.67
CA PRO A 383 -6.93 -28.91 4.87
C PRO A 383 -6.74 -27.64 5.72
N ILE A 384 -6.06 -26.64 5.17
CA ILE A 384 -5.89 -25.33 5.80
C ILE A 384 -6.67 -24.32 4.97
N ASN A 385 -7.77 -23.81 5.51
CA ASN A 385 -8.58 -22.82 4.81
C ASN A 385 -9.04 -21.72 5.77
N SER A 386 -9.39 -20.55 5.22
CA SER A 386 -9.80 -19.35 5.98
C SER A 386 -11.27 -19.00 5.78
N TYR A 387 -12.09 -19.92 5.32
CA TYR A 387 -13.49 -19.64 5.01
C TYR A 387 -14.32 -19.15 6.21
N PHE A 388 -13.97 -19.59 7.41
CA PHE A 388 -14.66 -19.25 8.65
C PHE A 388 -13.81 -18.44 9.63
N ALA A 389 -12.64 -17.97 9.21
CA ALA A 389 -11.65 -17.30 10.07
C ALA A 389 -12.18 -16.04 10.79
N LEU A 390 -13.25 -15.42 10.26
CA LEU A 390 -13.90 -14.27 10.90
C LEU A 390 -15.03 -14.64 11.88
N VAL A 391 -15.39 -15.92 12.01
CA VAL A 391 -16.52 -16.35 12.84
C VAL A 391 -16.24 -17.58 13.71
N ALA A 392 -15.08 -18.19 13.54
CA ALA A 392 -14.60 -19.35 14.33
C ALA A 392 -13.08 -19.35 14.38
N ASP A 393 -12.53 -20.06 15.34
CA ASP A 393 -11.12 -20.40 15.35
C ASP A 393 -10.76 -21.21 14.09
N ASP A 394 -9.59 -20.97 13.51
CA ASP A 394 -9.35 -21.27 12.10
C ASP A 394 -7.95 -21.85 11.85
N PRO A 395 -7.83 -22.92 11.04
CA PRO A 395 -6.54 -23.58 10.80
C PRO A 395 -5.50 -22.69 10.12
N SER A 396 -5.91 -21.68 9.33
CA SER A 396 -4.96 -20.77 8.67
C SER A 396 -4.30 -19.80 9.66
N VAL A 397 -5.03 -19.36 10.68
CA VAL A 397 -4.51 -18.54 11.78
C VAL A 397 -3.70 -19.40 12.73
N GLN A 398 -4.18 -20.62 13.01
CA GLN A 398 -3.51 -21.57 13.93
C GLN A 398 -2.11 -21.95 13.47
N VAL A 399 -1.89 -22.22 12.16
CA VAL A 399 -0.56 -22.55 11.67
C VAL A 399 0.42 -21.39 11.80
N VAL A 400 -0.05 -20.15 11.59
CA VAL A 400 0.78 -18.95 11.79
C VAL A 400 1.18 -18.81 13.25
N SER A 401 0.21 -18.95 14.16
CA SER A 401 0.45 -18.87 15.62
C SER A 401 1.42 -19.94 16.10
N GLN A 402 1.25 -21.18 15.65
CA GLN A 402 2.15 -22.28 15.99
C GLN A 402 3.57 -22.03 15.50
N ALA A 403 3.74 -21.54 14.27
CA ALA A 403 5.05 -21.23 13.71
C ALA A 403 5.72 -20.04 14.44
N GLN A 404 4.98 -19.00 14.78
CA GLN A 404 5.49 -17.87 15.57
C GLN A 404 5.94 -18.32 16.97
N LEU A 405 5.13 -19.12 17.65
CA LEU A 405 5.47 -19.67 18.97
C LEU A 405 6.69 -20.59 18.92
N TRP A 406 6.75 -21.49 17.92
CA TRP A 406 7.90 -22.36 17.68
C TRP A 406 9.20 -21.56 17.49
N TYR A 407 9.11 -20.42 16.79
CA TYR A 407 10.27 -19.60 16.50
C TYR A 407 10.69 -18.70 17.69
N ILE A 408 9.74 -18.03 18.36
CA ILE A 408 10.03 -17.05 19.42
C ILE A 408 10.40 -17.71 20.75
N ARG A 409 9.79 -18.84 21.14
CA ARG A 409 10.05 -19.49 22.44
C ARG A 409 11.53 -19.80 22.68
N PRO A 410 12.28 -20.42 21.75
CA PRO A 410 13.71 -20.67 21.94
C PRO A 410 14.53 -19.39 22.07
N ILE A 411 14.20 -18.35 21.32
CA ILE A 411 14.88 -17.05 21.38
C ILE A 411 14.65 -16.41 22.75
N ALA A 412 13.41 -16.31 23.19
CA ALA A 412 13.04 -15.72 24.47
C ALA A 412 13.71 -16.46 25.65
N ALA A 413 13.79 -17.79 25.59
CA ALA A 413 14.42 -18.61 26.62
C ALA A 413 15.90 -18.30 26.87
N THR A 414 16.60 -17.71 25.89
CA THR A 414 18.01 -17.33 26.02
C THR A 414 18.22 -15.88 26.45
N MET A 415 17.13 -15.08 26.51
CA MET A 415 17.22 -13.65 26.79
C MET A 415 16.91 -13.33 28.27
N PRO A 416 17.84 -12.73 29.02
CA PRO A 416 17.62 -12.34 30.41
C PRO A 416 16.40 -11.42 30.57
N GLY A 417 15.50 -11.75 31.50
CA GLY A 417 14.27 -10.97 31.79
C GLY A 417 13.11 -11.22 30.82
N LEU A 418 13.29 -12.12 29.83
CA LEU A 418 12.23 -12.62 28.95
C LEU A 418 11.98 -14.12 29.13
N ASN A 419 12.98 -14.86 29.59
CA ASN A 419 12.99 -16.33 29.71
C ASN A 419 11.87 -16.91 30.60
N ASP A 420 11.38 -16.13 31.57
CA ASP A 420 10.33 -16.56 32.48
C ASP A 420 8.93 -16.07 32.09
N LEU A 421 8.83 -15.30 31.00
CA LEU A 421 7.54 -14.75 30.56
C LEU A 421 6.77 -15.74 29.69
N PRO A 422 5.44 -15.88 29.91
CA PRO A 422 4.59 -16.64 29.02
C PRO A 422 4.61 -16.03 27.59
N VAL A 423 4.73 -16.89 26.58
CA VAL A 423 4.74 -16.49 25.17
C VAL A 423 3.40 -16.81 24.55
N LEU A 424 2.70 -15.78 24.10
CA LEU A 424 1.47 -15.79 23.33
C LEU A 424 1.79 -15.49 21.87
N SER A 425 0.83 -15.71 20.97
CA SER A 425 0.95 -15.33 19.56
C SER A 425 -0.27 -14.57 19.08
N ALA A 426 -0.07 -13.46 18.39
CA ALA A 426 -1.13 -12.69 17.73
C ALA A 426 -1.00 -12.81 16.22
N ALA A 427 -2.03 -13.34 15.57
CA ALA A 427 -2.12 -13.51 14.13
C ALA A 427 -3.50 -13.14 13.61
N ALA A 428 -3.58 -12.65 12.38
CA ALA A 428 -4.82 -12.28 11.71
C ALA A 428 -4.99 -13.04 10.39
N PRO A 429 -6.23 -13.33 9.95
CA PRO A 429 -6.48 -13.91 8.65
C PRO A 429 -6.30 -12.84 7.55
N PHE A 430 -5.31 -13.03 6.66
CA PHE A 430 -5.04 -12.08 5.58
C PHE A 430 -5.92 -12.29 4.35
N LYS A 431 -6.31 -13.54 4.07
CA LYS A 431 -7.14 -13.92 2.93
C LYS A 431 -8.46 -14.51 3.45
N CYS A 432 -9.45 -13.67 3.63
CA CYS A 432 -10.80 -14.06 4.11
C CYS A 432 -11.89 -13.23 3.45
N GLY A 433 -11.82 -13.07 2.12
CA GLY A 433 -12.82 -12.38 1.30
C GLY A 433 -12.71 -10.87 1.34
N GLY A 434 -13.78 -10.18 1.72
CA GLY A 434 -13.85 -8.73 1.77
C GLY A 434 -13.58 -8.10 0.39
N ARG A 435 -12.71 -7.10 0.32
CA ARG A 435 -12.36 -6.40 -0.94
C ARG A 435 -11.68 -7.31 -1.97
N GLY A 436 -11.08 -8.42 -1.54
CA GLY A 436 -10.44 -9.40 -2.43
C GLY A 436 -11.42 -10.26 -3.21
N GLY A 437 -12.70 -10.27 -2.85
CA GLY A 437 -13.76 -11.01 -3.54
C GLY A 437 -14.04 -12.40 -2.98
N PRO A 438 -15.01 -13.11 -3.58
CA PRO A 438 -15.54 -14.40 -3.06
C PRO A 438 -14.56 -15.57 -3.16
N ASP A 439 -13.52 -15.45 -4.00
CA ASP A 439 -12.45 -16.45 -4.15
C ASP A 439 -11.19 -16.10 -3.35
N TYR A 440 -11.15 -14.95 -2.65
CA TYR A 440 -9.99 -14.48 -1.91
C TYR A 440 -9.93 -15.10 -0.52
N TYR A 441 -9.64 -16.39 -0.48
CA TYR A 441 -9.48 -17.18 0.75
C TYR A 441 -8.25 -18.06 0.63
N THR A 442 -7.61 -18.37 1.75
CA THR A 442 -6.65 -19.48 1.83
C THR A 442 -7.42 -20.78 1.63
N ASP A 443 -6.90 -21.68 0.77
CA ASP A 443 -7.47 -22.99 0.52
C ASP A 443 -6.37 -24.01 0.14
N VAL A 444 -5.58 -24.39 1.13
CA VAL A 444 -4.52 -25.42 1.00
C VAL A 444 -5.13 -26.79 1.30
N LYS A 445 -4.98 -27.71 0.36
CA LYS A 445 -5.50 -29.09 0.51
C LYS A 445 -4.64 -29.90 1.47
N ALA A 446 -5.22 -30.92 2.06
CA ALA A 446 -4.45 -31.95 2.76
C ALA A 446 -3.48 -32.66 1.78
N GLY A 447 -2.28 -33.01 2.27
CA GLY A 447 -1.21 -33.60 1.48
C GLY A 447 0.02 -32.70 1.36
N PRO A 448 0.82 -32.83 0.30
CA PRO A 448 2.04 -32.03 0.11
C PRO A 448 1.76 -30.51 0.12
N ILE A 449 2.56 -29.77 0.89
CA ILE A 449 2.55 -28.30 0.95
C ILE A 449 3.77 -27.79 0.20
N ALA A 450 3.57 -26.89 -0.76
CA ALA A 450 4.62 -26.17 -1.46
C ALA A 450 4.82 -24.75 -0.89
N ILE A 451 5.88 -24.07 -1.31
CA ILE A 451 6.14 -22.67 -0.90
C ILE A 451 4.97 -21.74 -1.28
N LYS A 452 4.36 -21.96 -2.45
CA LYS A 452 3.17 -21.21 -2.86
C LYS A 452 2.00 -21.36 -1.88
N ASP A 453 1.84 -22.54 -1.27
CA ASP A 453 0.77 -22.81 -0.29
C ASP A 453 1.03 -22.06 1.01
N VAL A 454 2.31 -21.97 1.43
CA VAL A 454 2.72 -21.14 2.57
C VAL A 454 2.51 -19.65 2.28
N ALA A 455 2.83 -19.20 1.07
CA ALA A 455 2.56 -17.83 0.63
C ALA A 455 1.05 -17.54 0.57
N ASP A 456 0.20 -18.54 0.33
CA ASP A 456 -1.26 -18.41 0.41
C ASP A 456 -1.77 -18.28 1.86
N ILE A 457 -1.07 -18.88 2.82
CA ILE A 457 -1.37 -18.78 4.25
C ILE A 457 -0.93 -17.41 4.79
N TYR A 458 0.28 -16.95 4.44
CA TYR A 458 0.84 -15.69 4.90
C TYR A 458 1.33 -14.83 3.72
N LEU A 459 0.52 -13.86 3.34
CA LEU A 459 0.68 -13.11 2.09
C LEU A 459 1.86 -12.12 2.13
N TYR A 460 2.10 -11.47 3.28
CA TYR A 460 3.07 -10.38 3.40
C TYR A 460 4.42 -10.87 3.95
N PRO A 461 5.56 -10.31 3.48
CA PRO A 461 6.89 -10.66 3.97
C PRO A 461 7.23 -9.93 5.28
N ASN A 462 6.25 -9.78 6.15
CA ASN A 462 6.45 -9.16 7.45
C ASN A 462 7.40 -9.99 8.31
N THR A 463 8.42 -9.34 8.90
CA THR A 463 9.33 -10.00 9.83
C THR A 463 8.66 -10.29 11.18
N VAL A 464 9.14 -11.34 11.85
CA VAL A 464 8.62 -11.71 13.17
C VAL A 464 9.13 -10.74 14.22
N ARG A 465 8.26 -10.35 15.15
CA ARG A 465 8.57 -9.52 16.33
C ARG A 465 7.94 -10.12 17.57
N ALA A 466 8.48 -9.80 18.74
CA ALA A 466 7.77 -10.01 19.99
C ALA A 466 7.72 -8.71 20.80
N VAL A 467 6.53 -8.41 21.31
CA VAL A 467 6.27 -7.27 22.20
C VAL A 467 6.04 -7.74 23.63
N LYS A 468 6.49 -6.96 24.61
CA LYS A 468 6.21 -7.20 26.03
C LYS A 468 5.03 -6.35 26.47
N VAL A 469 3.95 -6.99 26.85
CA VAL A 469 2.68 -6.35 27.20
C VAL A 469 2.13 -6.91 28.53
N THR A 470 1.22 -6.18 29.14
CA THR A 470 0.49 -6.63 30.34
C THR A 470 -0.80 -7.35 29.98
N GLY A 471 -1.37 -8.10 30.91
CA GLY A 471 -2.69 -8.74 30.74
C GLY A 471 -3.80 -7.73 30.43
N ALA A 472 -3.73 -6.53 31.00
CA ALA A 472 -4.62 -5.44 30.63
C ALA A 472 -4.48 -5.05 29.15
N GLN A 473 -3.26 -4.94 28.64
CA GLN A 473 -3.00 -4.64 27.23
C GLN A 473 -3.41 -5.80 26.30
N VAL A 474 -3.26 -7.06 26.71
CA VAL A 474 -3.80 -8.22 25.97
C VAL A 474 -5.32 -8.10 25.82
N ARG A 475 -6.03 -7.72 26.89
CA ARG A 475 -7.49 -7.48 26.81
C ARG A 475 -7.82 -6.34 25.85
N GLU A 476 -7.17 -5.21 25.96
CA GLU A 476 -7.40 -4.05 25.08
C GLU A 476 -7.06 -4.36 23.61
N TRP A 477 -6.05 -5.20 23.35
CA TRP A 477 -5.73 -5.68 22.01
C TRP A 477 -6.90 -6.49 21.42
N LEU A 478 -7.45 -7.43 22.19
CA LEU A 478 -8.60 -8.23 21.78
C LEU A 478 -9.88 -7.37 21.63
N GLU A 479 -10.09 -6.37 22.49
CA GLU A 479 -11.20 -5.40 22.34
C GLU A 479 -11.07 -4.61 21.02
N ARG A 480 -9.85 -4.24 20.63
CA ARG A 480 -9.58 -3.57 19.36
C ARG A 480 -9.86 -4.50 18.16
N SER A 481 -9.42 -5.77 18.23
CA SER A 481 -9.73 -6.81 17.25
C SER A 481 -11.24 -7.02 17.08
N ALA A 482 -11.97 -7.09 18.18
CA ALA A 482 -13.43 -7.31 18.19
C ALA A 482 -14.22 -6.16 17.55
N GLY A 483 -13.56 -5.06 17.17
CA GLY A 483 -14.13 -3.96 16.39
C GLY A 483 -14.67 -4.36 15.01
N ILE A 484 -14.22 -5.50 14.45
CA ILE A 484 -14.72 -6.04 13.19
C ILE A 484 -16.20 -6.44 13.24
N PHE A 485 -16.73 -6.75 14.42
CA PHE A 485 -18.11 -7.21 14.56
C PHE A 485 -19.06 -6.01 14.72
N ARG A 486 -20.15 -6.04 13.98
CA ARG A 486 -21.30 -5.16 14.24
C ARG A 486 -21.98 -5.57 15.54
N ARG A 487 -22.63 -4.62 16.19
CA ARG A 487 -23.44 -4.90 17.38
C ARG A 487 -24.69 -5.68 16.99
N ILE A 488 -24.92 -6.79 17.65
CA ILE A 488 -26.15 -7.57 17.53
C ILE A 488 -27.13 -7.12 18.61
N ASP A 489 -28.30 -6.71 18.19
CA ASP A 489 -29.38 -6.30 19.09
C ASP A 489 -30.27 -7.52 19.45
N PRO A 490 -30.27 -7.99 20.71
CA PRO A 490 -31.08 -9.13 21.12
C PRO A 490 -32.60 -8.92 20.99
N ALA A 491 -33.05 -7.68 20.88
CA ALA A 491 -34.48 -7.37 20.71
C ALA A 491 -34.97 -7.46 19.25
N ARG A 492 -34.03 -7.60 18.28
CA ARG A 492 -34.35 -7.66 16.85
C ARG A 492 -34.34 -9.10 16.35
N THR A 493 -35.36 -9.42 15.53
CA THR A 493 -35.56 -10.74 14.89
C THR A 493 -35.26 -10.71 13.38
N ASP A 494 -35.16 -9.52 12.78
CA ASP A 494 -34.78 -9.33 11.39
C ASP A 494 -33.27 -9.65 11.18
N GLU A 495 -32.87 -9.77 9.93
CA GLU A 495 -31.47 -10.12 9.57
C GLU A 495 -30.48 -9.07 10.07
N GLN A 496 -29.45 -9.52 10.79
CA GLN A 496 -28.38 -8.70 11.34
C GLN A 496 -27.02 -9.20 10.82
N PRO A 497 -26.40 -8.51 9.84
CA PRO A 497 -25.06 -8.84 9.39
C PRO A 497 -24.03 -8.64 10.50
N LEU A 498 -23.20 -9.67 10.75
CA LEU A 498 -22.24 -9.68 11.86
C LEU A 498 -20.98 -8.88 11.56
N ILE A 499 -20.45 -8.98 10.33
CA ILE A 499 -19.14 -8.42 9.97
C ILE A 499 -19.31 -7.00 9.43
N ASP A 500 -18.46 -6.09 9.92
CA ASP A 500 -18.32 -4.77 9.33
C ASP A 500 -17.34 -4.83 8.15
N GLU A 501 -17.87 -4.73 6.92
CA GLU A 501 -17.07 -4.78 5.69
C GLU A 501 -16.08 -3.61 5.55
N GLY A 502 -16.28 -2.53 6.31
CA GLY A 502 -15.35 -1.40 6.38
C GLY A 502 -14.12 -1.67 7.24
N PHE A 503 -14.17 -2.65 8.14
CA PHE A 503 -13.06 -3.00 9.01
C PHE A 503 -12.05 -3.88 8.26
N PRO A 504 -10.75 -3.52 8.25
CA PRO A 504 -9.73 -4.33 7.61
C PRO A 504 -9.57 -5.69 8.31
N THR A 505 -9.71 -6.79 7.58
CA THR A 505 -9.64 -8.15 8.14
C THR A 505 -8.28 -8.47 8.77
N TYR A 506 -7.20 -7.90 8.24
CA TYR A 506 -5.86 -8.00 8.83
C TYR A 506 -5.71 -7.28 10.19
N ASN A 507 -6.74 -6.59 10.65
CA ASN A 507 -6.84 -6.03 12.01
C ASN A 507 -7.73 -6.90 12.93
N PHE A 508 -8.13 -8.10 12.50
CA PHE A 508 -8.77 -9.08 13.36
C PHE A 508 -7.73 -10.06 13.90
N ASP A 509 -6.90 -9.59 14.83
CA ASP A 509 -5.93 -10.47 15.50
C ASP A 509 -6.64 -11.43 16.46
N VAL A 510 -6.32 -12.71 16.35
CA VAL A 510 -6.60 -13.73 17.35
C VAL A 510 -5.32 -13.91 18.19
N ILE A 511 -5.46 -13.98 19.51
CA ILE A 511 -4.31 -14.23 20.39
C ILE A 511 -4.36 -15.68 20.88
N ASP A 512 -3.42 -16.50 20.38
CA ASP A 512 -3.21 -17.88 20.81
C ASP A 512 -2.45 -17.93 22.15
N GLY A 513 -2.81 -18.92 22.99
CA GLY A 513 -2.29 -19.08 24.35
C GLY A 513 -3.18 -18.50 25.44
N VAL A 514 -4.26 -17.77 25.10
CA VAL A 514 -5.35 -17.38 26.00
C VAL A 514 -6.67 -17.88 25.48
N THR A 515 -7.69 -18.04 26.34
CA THR A 515 -9.06 -18.35 25.94
C THR A 515 -9.99 -17.20 26.31
N TYR A 516 -10.99 -16.91 25.44
CA TYR A 516 -11.94 -15.82 25.66
C TYR A 516 -13.26 -16.01 24.90
N ALA A 517 -14.26 -15.21 25.26
CA ALA A 517 -15.47 -15.10 24.47
C ALA A 517 -15.71 -13.63 24.05
N ILE A 518 -16.37 -13.45 22.90
CA ILE A 518 -16.71 -12.13 22.34
C ILE A 518 -18.20 -11.88 22.45
N ASP A 519 -18.59 -10.94 23.29
CA ASP A 519 -20.00 -10.50 23.43
C ASP A 519 -20.32 -9.42 22.39
N VAL A 520 -20.88 -9.86 21.27
CA VAL A 520 -21.30 -8.98 20.17
C VAL A 520 -22.56 -8.16 20.45
N THR A 521 -23.22 -8.37 21.59
CA THR A 521 -24.36 -7.52 22.02
C THR A 521 -23.89 -6.17 22.57
N GLN A 522 -22.63 -6.07 22.96
CA GLN A 522 -22.02 -4.85 23.45
C GLN A 522 -21.56 -3.93 22.28
N PRO A 523 -21.55 -2.62 22.47
CA PRO A 523 -20.95 -1.71 21.49
C PRO A 523 -19.44 -1.98 21.34
N SER A 524 -18.87 -1.65 20.18
CA SER A 524 -17.42 -1.69 20.00
C SER A 524 -16.73 -0.64 20.88
N ARG A 525 -15.67 -1.06 21.59
CA ARG A 525 -14.86 -0.18 22.44
C ARG A 525 -14.03 0.81 21.62
N TYR A 526 -13.54 0.35 20.46
CA TYR A 526 -12.73 1.12 19.53
C TYR A 526 -13.44 1.31 18.18
N ASP A 527 -13.21 2.44 17.52
CA ASP A 527 -13.66 2.64 16.15
C ASP A 527 -12.75 1.91 15.13
N GLY A 528 -13.09 1.97 13.84
CA GLY A 528 -12.33 1.33 12.77
C GLY A 528 -10.85 1.78 12.67
N ASN A 529 -10.51 2.96 13.21
CA ASN A 529 -9.16 3.53 13.23
C ASN A 529 -8.42 3.28 14.55
N GLY A 530 -9.00 2.55 15.49
CA GLY A 530 -8.38 2.26 16.78
C GLY A 530 -8.52 3.35 17.84
N LYS A 531 -9.36 4.37 17.60
CA LYS A 531 -9.68 5.37 18.60
C LYS A 531 -10.68 4.81 19.61
N LEU A 532 -10.40 5.01 20.90
CA LEU A 532 -11.32 4.65 21.99
C LEU A 532 -12.58 5.52 21.91
N VAL A 533 -13.76 4.91 21.68
CA VAL A 533 -15.05 5.59 21.52
C VAL A 533 -16.09 5.20 22.57
N ALA A 534 -15.95 4.05 23.20
CA ALA A 534 -16.84 3.57 24.25
C ALA A 534 -16.04 2.96 25.41
N PRO A 535 -15.47 3.78 26.31
CA PRO A 535 -14.54 3.31 27.36
C PRO A 535 -15.16 2.33 28.36
N ASP A 536 -16.48 2.33 28.53
CA ASP A 536 -17.17 1.42 29.44
C ASP A 536 -17.63 0.11 28.75
N ALA A 537 -17.55 0.04 27.41
CA ALA A 537 -17.89 -1.17 26.68
C ALA A 537 -16.89 -2.29 26.90
N ARG A 538 -17.37 -3.52 26.97
CA ARG A 538 -16.57 -4.73 27.13
C ARG A 538 -17.17 -5.83 26.27
N ARG A 539 -16.49 -6.16 25.16
CA ARG A 539 -16.82 -7.30 24.30
C ARG A 539 -16.07 -8.55 24.71
N ILE A 540 -14.83 -8.38 25.22
CA ILE A 540 -13.99 -9.51 25.64
C ILE A 540 -14.37 -9.93 27.05
N VAL A 541 -15.01 -11.08 27.14
CA VAL A 541 -15.47 -11.70 28.38
C VAL A 541 -14.76 -13.04 28.58
N ASP A 542 -14.69 -13.49 29.83
CA ASP A 542 -14.09 -14.77 30.22
C ASP A 542 -12.65 -14.96 29.70
N LEU A 543 -11.85 -13.88 29.69
CA LEU A 543 -10.45 -13.93 29.29
C LEU A 543 -9.61 -14.70 30.32
N ARG A 544 -9.01 -15.84 29.88
CA ARG A 544 -8.27 -16.74 30.75
C ARG A 544 -6.89 -17.09 30.17
N PHE A 545 -5.93 -17.28 31.07
CA PHE A 545 -4.63 -17.86 30.79
C PHE A 545 -4.46 -19.11 31.68
N ASN A 546 -4.10 -20.25 31.10
CA ASN A 546 -4.01 -21.54 31.81
C ASN A 546 -5.26 -21.86 32.65
N GLY A 547 -6.47 -21.53 32.15
CA GLY A 547 -7.76 -21.76 32.79
C GLY A 547 -8.12 -20.77 33.93
N LEU A 548 -7.22 -19.89 34.33
CA LEU A 548 -7.45 -18.84 35.32
C LEU A 548 -7.75 -17.50 34.67
N PRO A 549 -8.57 -16.62 35.29
CA PRO A 549 -8.74 -15.25 34.79
C PRO A 549 -7.38 -14.56 34.60
N VAL A 550 -7.19 -13.86 33.49
CA VAL A 550 -5.95 -13.14 33.22
C VAL A 550 -5.73 -12.05 34.28
N ASP A 551 -4.58 -12.07 34.93
CA ASP A 551 -4.13 -10.98 35.80
C ASP A 551 -3.71 -9.79 34.92
N GLU A 552 -4.37 -8.65 35.13
CA GLU A 552 -4.13 -7.43 34.35
C GLU A 552 -2.69 -6.91 34.44
N LYS A 553 -1.96 -7.23 35.52
CA LYS A 553 -0.58 -6.82 35.76
C LYS A 553 0.45 -7.84 35.28
N GLN A 554 0.05 -9.07 34.99
CA GLN A 554 0.95 -10.10 34.49
C GLN A 554 1.57 -9.69 33.17
N ALA A 555 2.88 -9.83 33.04
CA ALA A 555 3.58 -9.59 31.78
C ALA A 555 3.53 -10.83 30.89
N PHE A 556 3.39 -10.59 29.59
CA PHE A 556 3.41 -11.57 28.51
C PHE A 556 4.35 -11.11 27.41
N LEU A 557 4.92 -12.06 26.69
CA LEU A 557 5.47 -11.83 25.35
C LEU A 557 4.41 -12.20 24.33
N VAL A 558 4.13 -11.31 23.39
CA VAL A 558 3.23 -11.60 22.26
C VAL A 558 4.04 -11.61 20.98
N ALA A 559 4.21 -12.79 20.39
CA ALA A 559 4.78 -12.94 19.05
C ALA A 559 3.78 -12.38 18.02
N THR A 560 4.26 -11.59 17.08
CA THR A 560 3.46 -10.96 16.03
C THR A 560 4.36 -10.54 14.85
N ASN A 561 3.92 -9.65 13.99
CA ASN A 561 4.71 -9.15 12.89
C ASN A 561 5.18 -7.69 13.10
N ASN A 562 6.18 -7.26 12.32
CA ASN A 562 6.74 -5.90 12.41
C ASN A 562 5.69 -4.80 12.17
N TYR A 563 4.75 -5.00 11.27
CA TYR A 563 3.67 -4.02 11.05
C TYR A 563 2.84 -3.81 12.32
N ARG A 564 2.38 -4.90 12.94
CA ARG A 564 1.59 -4.82 14.18
C ARG A 564 2.41 -4.27 15.34
N ALA A 565 3.61 -4.79 15.56
CA ALA A 565 4.50 -4.37 16.63
C ALA A 565 4.91 -2.90 16.52
N GLY A 566 5.02 -2.36 15.31
CA GLY A 566 5.38 -0.96 15.03
C GLY A 566 4.21 0.04 15.08
N GLY A 567 3.01 -0.36 15.51
CA GLY A 567 1.85 0.54 15.63
C GLY A 567 0.75 0.33 14.59
N GLY A 568 0.96 -0.57 13.63
CA GLY A 568 0.01 -0.83 12.55
C GLY A 568 -1.38 -1.22 13.08
N GLY A 569 -2.42 -0.50 12.64
CA GLY A 569 -3.81 -0.70 13.07
C GLY A 569 -4.15 -0.08 14.42
N ASN A 570 -3.24 0.65 15.06
CA ASN A 570 -3.42 1.35 16.34
C ASN A 570 -3.90 0.43 17.48
N PHE A 571 -3.13 -0.66 17.72
CA PHE A 571 -3.42 -1.61 18.77
C PHE A 571 -2.76 -1.17 20.11
N PRO A 572 -3.52 -1.19 21.21
CA PRO A 572 -2.97 -0.87 22.52
C PRO A 572 -1.79 -1.78 22.90
N GLY A 573 -0.67 -1.19 23.28
CA GLY A 573 0.54 -1.92 23.64
C GLY A 573 1.38 -2.42 22.45
N ALA A 574 1.06 -2.02 21.23
CA ALA A 574 1.82 -2.32 20.02
C ALA A 574 2.08 -1.02 19.25
N ASP A 575 2.99 -0.19 19.77
CA ASP A 575 3.33 1.15 19.26
C ASP A 575 4.82 1.34 18.94
N GLY A 576 5.54 0.22 18.86
CA GLY A 576 7.00 0.21 18.67
C GLY A 576 7.79 0.22 19.99
N SER A 577 7.29 0.89 21.03
CA SER A 577 8.03 1.03 22.30
C SER A 577 8.10 -0.25 23.13
N THR A 578 7.22 -1.21 22.85
CA THR A 578 7.09 -2.48 23.58
C THR A 578 7.83 -3.64 22.92
N VAL A 579 8.47 -3.40 21.77
CA VAL A 579 9.23 -4.42 21.03
C VAL A 579 10.46 -4.83 21.86
N VAL A 580 10.60 -6.13 22.10
CA VAL A 580 11.72 -6.71 22.86
C VAL A 580 12.48 -7.78 22.08
N ILE A 581 11.90 -8.33 21.02
CA ILE A 581 12.56 -9.23 20.07
C ILE A 581 12.30 -8.74 18.66
N GLU A 582 13.36 -8.49 17.92
CA GLU A 582 13.35 -8.17 16.51
C GLU A 582 14.03 -9.28 15.73
N ALA A 583 13.22 -10.16 15.13
CA ALA A 583 13.77 -11.25 14.35
C ALA A 583 14.03 -10.82 12.89
N PRO A 584 15.12 -11.31 12.26
CA PRO A 584 15.42 -11.01 10.86
C PRO A 584 14.52 -11.75 9.88
N ASP A 585 13.99 -12.91 10.27
CA ASP A 585 13.21 -13.80 9.42
C ASP A 585 11.78 -13.28 9.22
N THR A 586 11.24 -13.45 8.01
CA THR A 586 9.83 -13.16 7.75
C THR A 586 8.93 -14.25 8.35
N ASN A 587 7.68 -13.89 8.67
CA ASN A 587 6.69 -14.89 9.12
C ASN A 587 6.52 -16.05 8.12
N ARG A 588 6.59 -15.75 6.83
CA ARG A 588 6.50 -16.75 5.76
C ARG A 588 7.68 -17.72 5.80
N ASP A 589 8.90 -17.21 5.92
CA ASP A 589 10.10 -18.04 6.05
C ASP A 589 10.04 -18.90 7.32
N VAL A 590 9.55 -18.33 8.41
CA VAL A 590 9.33 -19.04 9.67
C VAL A 590 8.31 -20.17 9.50
N ILE A 591 7.19 -19.92 8.78
CA ILE A 591 6.21 -20.98 8.49
C ILE A 591 6.81 -22.06 7.58
N VAL A 592 7.56 -21.68 6.54
CA VAL A 592 8.26 -22.67 5.67
C VAL A 592 9.20 -23.54 6.52
N ARG A 593 10.04 -22.92 7.35
CA ARG A 593 10.98 -23.64 8.23
C ARG A 593 10.24 -24.54 9.25
N TYR A 594 9.15 -24.05 9.84
CA TYR A 594 8.29 -24.83 10.72
C TYR A 594 7.75 -26.08 10.01
N VAL A 595 7.22 -25.92 8.78
CA VAL A 595 6.71 -27.04 7.96
C VAL A 595 7.83 -28.02 7.60
N VAL A 596 9.00 -27.52 7.20
CA VAL A 596 10.18 -28.34 6.87
C VAL A 596 10.66 -29.17 8.07
N GLU A 597 10.73 -28.57 9.27
CA GLU A 597 11.20 -29.27 10.48
C GLU A 597 10.16 -30.25 11.02
N GLN A 598 8.88 -29.87 11.02
CA GLN A 598 7.81 -30.76 11.46
C GLN A 598 7.53 -31.89 10.46
N LYS A 599 7.87 -31.71 9.17
CA LYS A 599 7.58 -32.59 8.02
C LYS A 599 6.09 -32.80 7.77
N VAL A 600 5.31 -33.00 8.80
CA VAL A 600 3.85 -33.13 8.77
C VAL A 600 3.26 -32.16 9.80
N ILE A 601 2.44 -31.24 9.34
CA ILE A 601 1.71 -30.32 10.23
C ILE A 601 0.25 -30.71 10.31
N ASP A 602 -0.36 -30.41 11.45
CA ASP A 602 -1.78 -30.64 11.72
C ASP A 602 -2.35 -29.45 12.49
N PRO A 603 -2.59 -28.30 11.82
CA PRO A 603 -3.04 -27.08 12.47
C PRO A 603 -4.53 -27.15 12.80
N VAL A 604 -4.88 -28.03 13.73
CA VAL A 604 -6.24 -28.13 14.24
C VAL A 604 -6.52 -26.92 15.13
N PRO A 605 -7.63 -26.17 14.88
CA PRO A 605 -8.07 -25.10 15.75
C PRO A 605 -8.25 -25.58 17.19
N ASP A 606 -7.72 -24.83 18.16
CA ASP A 606 -7.78 -25.18 19.58
C ASP A 606 -9.01 -24.62 20.29
N ASN A 607 -9.86 -23.88 19.53
CA ASN A 607 -11.10 -23.23 19.99
C ASN A 607 -10.84 -22.23 21.13
N ASN A 608 -9.74 -21.53 21.06
CA ASN A 608 -9.32 -20.56 22.07
C ASN A 608 -10.25 -19.33 22.16
N TRP A 609 -11.10 -19.12 21.15
CA TRP A 609 -12.11 -18.08 21.18
C TRP A 609 -13.46 -18.54 20.64
N ARG A 610 -14.54 -17.88 21.09
CA ARG A 610 -15.91 -18.09 20.63
C ARG A 610 -16.74 -16.84 20.83
N PHE A 611 -17.92 -16.78 20.25
CA PHE A 611 -18.92 -15.79 20.65
C PHE A 611 -19.55 -16.14 22.00
N ALA A 612 -19.85 -15.11 22.79
CA ALA A 612 -20.67 -15.29 23.98
C ALA A 612 -22.12 -15.62 23.55
N PRO A 613 -22.79 -16.53 24.24
CA PRO A 613 -24.17 -16.88 23.92
C PRO A 613 -25.12 -15.67 23.99
N VAL A 614 -26.01 -15.54 23.00
CA VAL A 614 -27.11 -14.57 22.99
C VAL A 614 -28.37 -15.26 23.38
N ALA A 615 -28.95 -14.87 24.52
CA ALA A 615 -30.12 -15.54 25.11
C ALA A 615 -31.45 -15.32 24.35
N ALA A 616 -31.45 -14.58 23.25
CA ALA A 616 -32.61 -14.29 22.41
C ALA A 616 -32.50 -14.94 21.02
N PRO A 617 -33.62 -15.26 20.36
CA PRO A 617 -33.59 -15.79 18.99
C PRO A 617 -33.24 -14.67 18.00
N VAL A 618 -31.96 -14.48 17.71
CA VAL A 618 -31.45 -13.50 16.77
C VAL A 618 -31.17 -14.13 15.40
N ASN A 619 -31.39 -13.38 14.33
CA ASN A 619 -31.06 -13.80 12.97
C ASN A 619 -29.74 -13.18 12.52
N VAL A 620 -28.64 -13.80 12.90
CA VAL A 620 -27.29 -13.31 12.60
C VAL A 620 -26.79 -13.94 11.32
N THR A 621 -26.25 -13.11 10.40
CA THR A 621 -25.71 -13.57 9.13
C THR A 621 -24.29 -13.05 8.91
N PHE A 622 -23.52 -13.78 8.09
CA PHE A 622 -22.23 -13.35 7.57
C PHE A 622 -22.06 -13.84 6.14
N VAL A 623 -21.12 -13.27 5.44
CA VAL A 623 -20.77 -13.68 4.07
C VAL A 623 -19.40 -14.33 4.04
N THR A 624 -19.24 -15.35 3.20
CA THR A 624 -17.99 -16.06 2.99
C THR A 624 -17.91 -16.62 1.57
N SER A 625 -16.87 -17.44 1.27
CA SER A 625 -16.71 -18.09 -0.04
C SER A 625 -17.90 -18.99 -0.38
N PRO A 626 -18.29 -19.09 -1.66
CA PRO A 626 -19.24 -20.11 -2.12
C PRO A 626 -18.71 -21.55 -1.89
N HIS A 627 -17.41 -21.72 -1.68
CA HIS A 627 -16.81 -23.02 -1.37
C HIS A 627 -16.90 -23.43 0.10
N ALA A 628 -17.26 -22.50 1.00
CA ALA A 628 -17.28 -22.70 2.44
C ALA A 628 -18.22 -23.84 2.91
N ALA A 629 -19.32 -24.07 2.21
CA ALA A 629 -20.31 -25.10 2.58
C ALA A 629 -19.71 -26.52 2.72
N LYS A 630 -18.61 -26.81 2.01
CA LYS A 630 -17.90 -28.10 2.04
C LYS A 630 -16.85 -28.19 3.16
N ALA A 631 -16.55 -27.07 3.83
CA ALA A 631 -15.49 -26.94 4.81
C ALA A 631 -16.01 -26.42 6.17
N LEU A 632 -17.30 -26.62 6.48
CA LEU A 632 -17.88 -26.16 7.73
C LEU A 632 -17.14 -26.79 8.92
N PRO A 633 -16.57 -25.97 9.83
CA PRO A 633 -15.86 -26.48 11.00
C PRO A 633 -16.75 -27.33 11.90
N LYS A 634 -16.20 -28.43 12.40
CA LYS A 634 -16.93 -29.32 13.32
C LYS A 634 -17.27 -28.55 14.60
N GLY A 635 -18.55 -28.48 14.92
CA GLY A 635 -19.04 -27.76 16.12
C GLY A 635 -19.49 -26.33 15.88
N LEU A 636 -19.15 -25.72 14.74
CA LEU A 636 -19.69 -24.41 14.38
C LEU A 636 -21.17 -24.52 13.98
N LYS A 637 -22.05 -23.85 14.72
CA LYS A 637 -23.47 -23.82 14.45
C LYS A 637 -23.79 -22.78 13.37
N ALA A 638 -23.43 -23.08 12.12
CA ALA A 638 -23.73 -22.24 10.97
C ALA A 638 -24.39 -23.04 9.85
N ALA A 639 -25.24 -22.39 9.07
CA ALA A 639 -25.94 -23.02 7.94
C ALA A 639 -25.99 -22.07 6.74
N PRO A 640 -25.90 -22.60 5.50
CA PRO A 640 -26.10 -21.80 4.29
C PRO A 640 -27.46 -21.08 4.32
N ALA A 641 -27.48 -19.81 3.93
CA ALA A 641 -28.65 -18.94 3.92
C ALA A 641 -28.87 -18.24 2.56
N GLY A 642 -28.27 -18.78 1.49
CA GLY A 642 -28.41 -18.29 0.12
C GLY A 642 -27.17 -17.56 -0.37
N ASP A 643 -27.33 -16.84 -1.49
CA ASP A 643 -26.26 -16.07 -2.11
C ASP A 643 -26.22 -14.64 -1.56
N ALA A 644 -25.04 -14.02 -1.61
CA ALA A 644 -24.83 -12.63 -1.24
C ALA A 644 -24.26 -11.83 -2.43
N PRO A 645 -24.38 -10.49 -2.43
CA PRO A 645 -23.79 -9.64 -3.44
C PRO A 645 -22.29 -9.92 -3.61
N GLY A 646 -21.79 -9.78 -4.81
CA GLY A 646 -20.35 -10.01 -5.07
C GLY A 646 -19.98 -11.45 -5.39
N GLY A 647 -20.95 -12.38 -5.45
CA GLY A 647 -20.69 -13.81 -5.66
C GLY A 647 -20.32 -14.54 -4.37
N PHE A 648 -20.47 -13.90 -3.22
CA PHE A 648 -20.29 -14.55 -1.91
C PHE A 648 -21.47 -15.46 -1.58
N ALA A 649 -21.25 -16.45 -0.72
CA ALA A 649 -22.29 -17.21 -0.05
C ALA A 649 -22.65 -16.55 1.28
N LYS A 650 -23.95 -16.53 1.60
CA LYS A 650 -24.48 -16.10 2.90
C LYS A 650 -24.67 -17.29 3.80
N PHE A 651 -24.28 -17.14 5.05
CA PHE A 651 -24.51 -18.12 6.11
C PHE A 651 -25.27 -17.47 7.27
N ARG A 652 -26.08 -18.27 7.94
CA ARG A 652 -26.69 -17.92 9.24
C ARG A 652 -25.84 -18.54 10.33
N LEU A 653 -25.52 -17.75 11.36
CA LEU A 653 -24.77 -18.18 12.55
C LEU A 653 -25.74 -18.26 13.74
N ASP A 654 -25.76 -19.40 14.42
CA ASP A 654 -26.52 -19.59 15.66
C ASP A 654 -25.63 -19.20 16.85
N LEU A 655 -26.02 -18.13 17.53
CA LEU A 655 -25.36 -17.61 18.73
C LEU A 655 -26.04 -18.02 20.03
N SER A 656 -27.02 -18.95 20.00
CA SER A 656 -27.81 -19.28 21.19
C SER A 656 -27.07 -20.17 22.22
N ALA A 657 -25.90 -20.76 21.84
CA ALA A 657 -25.17 -21.66 22.74
C ALA A 657 -23.68 -21.71 22.38
#